data_bf5f9189b13e6209b42837c52450e61e
#
_entry.id   bf5f9189b13e6209b42837c52450e61e
#
_cell.length_a   1.000
_cell.length_b   1.000
_cell.length_c   1.000
_cell.angle_alpha   90.00
_cell.angle_beta   90.00
_cell.angle_gamma   90.00
#
_symmetry.space_group_name_H-M   'P 1'
#
loop_
_entity.id
_entity.type
_entity.pdbx_description
1 polymer ?
#
loop_
_entity_poly.entity_id
_entity_poly.type
_entity_poly.pdbx_seq_one_letter_code
_entity_poly.pdbx_strand_id
1 'polypeptide(L)'
;MFVSVIDFLKGSFFKEKLNNYLCVSMMSLLRVTKRNGELEPVQFEKVTNRIKFLCLGELRDGTKVGDPLDGVCYVTVAQKVIAQITDKITTSALDEDAARFCASKAKDHYHYGVLGGRIIASNHQKGTISNFSKTMQLLYENRKPDGSFYPLIDRRFHKFIARNARRLDDMIDHTRDFRLDYFGIMTLLGGPGKPGYILRRHDGALNVAETPQHLYMRVAVCLHINDFRPLNQVLDSIKETYDMLSLGYYSHATPTMYNAGTHCQQLSSCFLLGIKDTMDATDDINETDTDTEEDGSIPACWTACARISKRAGGIGIGLQPIRSRGTLIAGTGGNSNGIVPLIRVLNMIACYVNQGGRRPGAFALYEEPWCADIFAFLDLKKNTGLEEERARDLFYALWIPDLFMKRLITAIELGDDKRSVMWSLMCPHKCPGLYQTYGVQFEQLYESYEREGRFIHQIPIWDLWEAILVSQKETGGPYMLYKDHVNRKNAQANLGVIRNSNLCAEIVEYSDDQEYAVCNLASVALTSCVDTDTQTQTQTFNYRRLYDICKVAYRRLDAVIDINYYPVRKCKRSNLRHRPVGLGVQGWADVLLMLDLPFEDTVNEERKSTVINPHARELNRKIAEVMYYACVEASTELAAAREQGMSKLRELWIDNKIVFTDDGIDIVSMNGLSEEMQRLVEELRPIEGELNRDSHLGSYSSFIGSPAYQGKLQYHLWGVEPENWDLGDGTILNWKELEQKVSRHGLRGSLFRANMPTASTSQILGNVEANEPYKYAIYTRRVTAGEFVVVNKHLHKELSELGLWIPEIQKQIIKDRGSVQNIKELPLRIRDKYRTAFEVSKKTIQILAAEQGPHIDQSNSQNYFIAQPTNKILTNVHIGAWKLGLKTGMYYLRRESNQQPVQFTVDGGLVVNDKIKAADTGCVSCSA
;
A
#
# COMPACT_ATOMS: atom_id res chain seq x y z
N MET A 1 48.59 20.52 -34.25
CA MET A 1 48.79 20.32 -35.72
C MET A 1 47.64 19.56 -36.40
N PHE A 2 46.54 19.25 -35.73
CA PHE A 2 45.36 18.56 -36.30
C PHE A 2 44.13 19.47 -36.49
N VAL A 3 44.17 20.70 -36.03
CA VAL A 3 43.07 21.66 -36.14
C VAL A 3 43.16 22.47 -37.44
N SER A 4 44.32 22.56 -38.11
CA SER A 4 44.54 23.42 -39.30
C SER A 4 44.24 22.71 -40.65
N VAL A 5 43.91 21.39 -40.65
CA VAL A 5 43.58 20.66 -41.90
C VAL A 5 42.05 20.65 -42.16
N ILE A 6 41.24 20.96 -41.18
CA ILE A 6 39.74 20.93 -41.27
C ILE A 6 39.21 22.22 -41.95
N ASP A 7 39.95 23.32 -41.91
CA ASP A 7 39.49 24.61 -42.51
C ASP A 7 39.79 24.75 -44.03
N PHE A 8 40.51 23.79 -44.60
CA PHE A 8 40.90 23.88 -46.04
C PHE A 8 39.94 23.12 -46.99
N LEU A 9 38.99 22.38 -46.50
CA LEU A 9 38.05 21.58 -47.31
C LEU A 9 36.59 22.11 -47.19
N LYS A 10 36.35 23.34 -47.56
CA LYS A 10 35.00 23.90 -47.74
C LYS A 10 34.47 23.60 -49.15
N GLY A 11 34.12 22.33 -49.39
CA GLY A 11 33.34 21.88 -50.55
C GLY A 11 32.31 20.88 -50.12
N SER A 12 30.99 21.22 -50.16
CA SER A 12 29.89 20.55 -49.49
C SER A 12 29.69 19.07 -49.87
N PHE A 13 30.10 18.62 -51.02
CA PHE A 13 29.90 17.22 -51.50
C PHE A 13 30.97 16.22 -51.06
N PHE A 14 32.17 16.67 -50.79
CA PHE A 14 33.28 15.87 -50.31
C PHE A 14 33.24 15.65 -48.78
N LYS A 15 32.66 16.57 -48.05
CA LYS A 15 32.54 16.57 -46.60
C LYS A 15 31.55 15.49 -46.11
N GLU A 16 30.48 15.31 -46.89
CA GLU A 16 29.45 14.27 -46.55
C GLU A 16 29.96 12.87 -46.82
N LYS A 17 30.69 12.63 -47.93
CA LYS A 17 31.31 11.34 -48.22
C LYS A 17 32.48 11.01 -47.29
N LEU A 18 33.29 11.99 -46.92
CA LEU A 18 34.44 11.79 -46.02
C LEU A 18 33.99 11.60 -44.56
N ASN A 19 32.97 12.31 -44.10
CA ASN A 19 32.34 12.09 -42.79
C ASN A 19 31.64 10.72 -42.74
N ASN A 20 30.98 10.30 -43.79
CA ASN A 20 30.38 8.97 -43.86
C ASN A 20 31.46 7.88 -43.89
N TYR A 21 32.55 8.06 -44.62
CA TYR A 21 33.65 7.09 -44.66
C TYR A 21 34.43 7.04 -43.33
N LEU A 22 34.71 8.16 -42.68
CA LEU A 22 35.35 8.24 -41.38
C LEU A 22 34.41 7.70 -40.27
N CYS A 23 33.13 7.97 -40.33
CA CYS A 23 32.14 7.42 -39.41
C CYS A 23 32.02 5.90 -39.53
N VAL A 24 31.95 5.38 -40.77
CA VAL A 24 31.91 3.92 -41.04
C VAL A 24 33.22 3.26 -40.64
N SER A 25 34.39 3.88 -40.91
CA SER A 25 35.71 3.35 -40.55
C SER A 25 35.95 3.39 -39.02
N MET A 26 35.56 4.44 -38.32
CA MET A 26 35.63 4.47 -36.86
C MET A 26 34.63 3.53 -36.18
N MET A 27 33.43 3.37 -36.72
CA MET A 27 32.42 2.43 -36.19
C MET A 27 32.82 0.96 -36.40
N SER A 28 33.63 0.61 -37.40
CA SER A 28 34.15 -0.76 -37.60
C SER A 28 35.20 -1.17 -36.55
N LEU A 29 35.73 -0.21 -35.75
CA LEU A 29 36.67 -0.46 -34.67
C LEU A 29 35.99 -0.62 -33.28
N LEU A 30 34.70 -0.27 -33.16
CA LEU A 30 33.98 -0.37 -31.89
C LEU A 30 33.70 -1.83 -31.53
N ARG A 31 33.91 -2.17 -30.26
CA ARG A 31 33.62 -3.49 -29.70
C ARG A 31 32.59 -3.38 -28.57
N VAL A 32 31.82 -4.45 -28.40
CA VAL A 32 30.92 -4.60 -27.24
C VAL A 32 31.45 -5.73 -26.36
N THR A 33 31.31 -5.55 -25.05
CA THR A 33 31.63 -6.59 -24.07
C THR A 33 30.36 -7.44 -23.84
N LYS A 34 30.46 -8.72 -24.13
CA LYS A 34 29.41 -9.72 -23.88
C LYS A 34 29.29 -10.01 -22.37
N ARG A 35 28.18 -10.65 -21.96
CA ARG A 35 27.99 -11.08 -20.56
C ARG A 35 29.02 -12.08 -20.06
N ASN A 36 29.61 -12.88 -20.97
CA ASN A 36 30.72 -13.79 -20.66
C ASN A 36 32.11 -13.12 -20.64
N GLY A 37 32.15 -11.78 -20.80
CA GLY A 37 33.40 -10.98 -20.81
C GLY A 37 34.10 -10.91 -22.17
N GLU A 38 33.65 -11.63 -23.19
CA GLU A 38 34.25 -11.61 -24.54
C GLU A 38 33.95 -10.27 -25.24
N LEU A 39 34.93 -9.82 -26.03
CA LEU A 39 34.81 -8.65 -26.89
C LEU A 39 34.45 -9.03 -28.31
N GLU A 40 33.29 -8.56 -28.80
CA GLU A 40 32.88 -8.74 -30.20
C GLU A 40 32.78 -7.36 -30.91
N PRO A 41 33.05 -7.33 -32.23
CA PRO A 41 32.74 -6.14 -33.04
C PRO A 41 31.28 -5.81 -32.99
N VAL A 42 30.92 -4.51 -32.94
CA VAL A 42 29.55 -4.05 -32.96
C VAL A 42 28.87 -4.46 -34.27
N GLN A 43 27.71 -5.09 -34.17
CA GLN A 43 26.88 -5.46 -35.33
C GLN A 43 25.52 -4.77 -35.19
N PHE A 44 25.34 -3.68 -35.92
CA PHE A 44 24.13 -2.82 -35.87
C PHE A 44 22.86 -3.59 -36.18
N GLU A 45 22.94 -4.56 -37.08
CA GLU A 45 21.80 -5.43 -37.40
C GLU A 45 21.35 -6.26 -36.21
N LYS A 46 22.29 -6.77 -35.39
CA LYS A 46 21.94 -7.49 -34.15
C LYS A 46 21.15 -6.59 -33.15
N VAL A 47 21.52 -5.31 -33.02
CA VAL A 47 20.82 -4.36 -32.18
C VAL A 47 19.43 -4.10 -32.72
N THR A 48 19.32 -3.84 -34.03
CA THR A 48 18.04 -3.57 -34.68
C THR A 48 17.09 -4.76 -34.60
N ASN A 49 17.58 -5.97 -34.95
CA ASN A 49 16.74 -7.17 -34.91
C ASN A 49 16.28 -7.52 -33.50
N ARG A 50 17.12 -7.30 -32.46
CA ARG A 50 16.74 -7.50 -31.07
C ARG A 50 15.55 -6.65 -30.69
N ILE A 51 15.59 -5.35 -31.01
CA ILE A 51 14.51 -4.41 -30.70
C ILE A 51 13.26 -4.74 -31.53
N LYS A 52 13.44 -5.08 -32.81
CA LYS A 52 12.38 -5.48 -33.73
C LYS A 52 11.59 -6.68 -33.19
N PHE A 53 12.27 -7.78 -32.80
CA PHE A 53 11.58 -8.96 -32.28
C PHE A 53 10.75 -8.65 -31.03
N LEU A 54 11.30 -7.91 -30.07
CA LEU A 54 10.57 -7.50 -28.88
C LEU A 54 9.40 -6.55 -29.17
N CYS A 55 9.52 -5.73 -30.21
CA CYS A 55 8.41 -4.88 -30.69
C CYS A 55 7.31 -5.74 -31.32
N LEU A 56 7.66 -6.80 -32.05
CA LEU A 56 6.70 -7.74 -32.61
C LEU A 56 6.12 -8.75 -31.59
N GLY A 57 6.57 -8.69 -30.33
CA GLY A 57 6.11 -9.60 -29.29
C GLY A 57 6.71 -10.99 -29.36
N GLU A 58 7.93 -11.11 -29.87
CA GLU A 58 8.63 -12.38 -30.04
C GLU A 58 10.05 -12.32 -29.47
N LEU A 59 10.60 -13.46 -29.12
CA LEU A 59 12.03 -13.66 -28.89
C LEU A 59 12.71 -14.18 -30.16
N ARG A 60 14.07 -14.21 -30.16
CA ARG A 60 14.85 -14.64 -31.33
C ARG A 60 14.61 -16.10 -31.72
N ASP A 61 14.18 -16.92 -30.79
CA ASP A 61 13.87 -18.35 -30.97
C ASP A 61 12.42 -18.59 -31.42
N GLY A 62 11.65 -17.53 -31.65
CA GLY A 62 10.22 -17.57 -32.02
C GLY A 62 9.25 -17.66 -30.84
N THR A 63 9.73 -17.65 -29.59
CA THR A 63 8.86 -17.69 -28.43
C THR A 63 8.00 -16.41 -28.38
N LYS A 64 6.68 -16.56 -28.37
CA LYS A 64 5.74 -15.45 -28.24
C LYS A 64 5.73 -14.90 -26.80
N VAL A 65 5.94 -13.59 -26.66
CA VAL A 65 5.99 -12.88 -25.36
C VAL A 65 4.97 -11.76 -25.23
N GLY A 66 4.08 -11.62 -26.20
CA GLY A 66 2.99 -10.65 -26.20
C GLY A 66 2.53 -10.32 -27.62
N ASP A 67 1.62 -9.38 -27.74
CA ASP A 67 1.15 -8.90 -29.03
C ASP A 67 2.12 -7.88 -29.65
N PRO A 68 2.13 -7.72 -30.98
CA PRO A 68 2.86 -6.65 -31.65
C PRO A 68 2.47 -5.27 -31.09
N LEU A 69 3.45 -4.36 -31.02
CA LEU A 69 3.27 -3.03 -30.47
C LEU A 69 3.02 -2.02 -31.62
N ASP A 70 1.83 -1.52 -31.70
CA ASP A 70 1.44 -0.49 -32.68
C ASP A 70 2.02 0.87 -32.29
N GLY A 71 2.22 1.74 -33.29
CA GLY A 71 2.70 3.12 -33.10
C GLY A 71 4.16 3.24 -32.63
N VAL A 72 4.92 2.13 -32.60
CA VAL A 72 6.33 2.10 -32.19
C VAL A 72 7.26 1.92 -33.40
N CYS A 73 8.15 2.87 -33.63
CA CYS A 73 9.20 2.75 -34.64
C CYS A 73 10.47 2.15 -34.02
N TYR A 74 10.64 0.84 -34.11
CA TYR A 74 11.83 0.14 -33.59
C TYR A 74 13.13 0.61 -34.25
N VAL A 75 13.06 1.11 -35.52
CA VAL A 75 14.23 1.64 -36.25
C VAL A 75 14.77 2.91 -35.57
N THR A 76 13.89 3.84 -35.19
CA THR A 76 14.29 5.05 -34.45
C THR A 76 14.94 4.71 -33.12
N VAL A 77 14.43 3.70 -32.40
CA VAL A 77 15.04 3.25 -31.14
C VAL A 77 16.43 2.67 -31.41
N ALA A 78 16.55 1.80 -32.42
CA ALA A 78 17.84 1.21 -32.80
C ALA A 78 18.87 2.27 -33.22
N GLN A 79 18.50 3.22 -34.06
CA GLN A 79 19.38 4.32 -34.50
C GLN A 79 19.89 5.15 -33.30
N LYS A 80 19.01 5.46 -32.33
CA LYS A 80 19.42 6.22 -31.14
C LYS A 80 20.40 5.46 -30.28
N VAL A 81 20.15 4.17 -30.06
CA VAL A 81 21.07 3.29 -29.29
C VAL A 81 22.41 3.18 -30.00
N ILE A 82 22.41 2.93 -31.31
CA ILE A 82 23.63 2.84 -32.13
C ILE A 82 24.46 4.14 -32.06
N ALA A 83 23.80 5.30 -32.10
CA ALA A 83 24.49 6.59 -32.00
C ALA A 83 25.16 6.86 -30.63
N GLN A 84 24.80 6.10 -29.59
CA GLN A 84 25.36 6.23 -28.24
C GLN A 84 26.38 5.15 -27.89
N ILE A 85 26.71 4.24 -28.82
CA ILE A 85 27.67 3.17 -28.58
C ILE A 85 29.08 3.75 -28.38
N THR A 86 29.67 3.41 -27.24
CA THR A 86 31.09 3.66 -26.93
C THR A 86 31.88 2.36 -27.00
N ASP A 87 33.22 2.43 -27.21
CA ASP A 87 34.06 1.22 -27.24
C ASP A 87 33.98 0.45 -25.92
N LYS A 88 33.84 -0.87 -26.02
CA LYS A 88 33.72 -1.82 -24.91
C LYS A 88 32.48 -1.69 -24.03
N ILE A 89 31.45 -0.90 -24.46
CA ILE A 89 30.17 -0.87 -23.74
C ILE A 89 29.63 -2.29 -23.58
N THR A 90 29.05 -2.60 -22.42
CA THR A 90 28.44 -3.91 -22.18
C THR A 90 27.11 -4.05 -22.93
N THR A 91 26.80 -5.25 -23.40
CA THR A 91 25.48 -5.51 -24.04
C THR A 91 24.31 -5.33 -23.07
N SER A 92 24.54 -5.41 -21.75
CA SER A 92 23.54 -5.08 -20.71
C SER A 92 23.26 -3.58 -20.69
N ALA A 93 24.31 -2.74 -20.68
CA ALA A 93 24.17 -1.29 -20.71
C ALA A 93 23.44 -0.81 -21.98
N LEU A 94 23.73 -1.43 -23.15
CA LEU A 94 22.98 -1.13 -24.39
C LEU A 94 21.50 -1.42 -24.28
N ASP A 95 21.12 -2.54 -23.65
CA ASP A 95 19.71 -2.85 -23.40
C ASP A 95 19.07 -1.83 -22.42
N GLU A 96 19.80 -1.42 -21.38
CA GLU A 96 19.33 -0.41 -20.41
C GLU A 96 19.13 0.97 -21.06
N ASP A 97 20.08 1.39 -21.92
CA ASP A 97 19.96 2.65 -22.67
C ASP A 97 18.79 2.62 -23.67
N ALA A 98 18.61 1.48 -24.37
CA ALA A 98 17.47 1.29 -25.25
C ALA A 98 16.14 1.38 -24.51
N ALA A 99 16.03 0.73 -23.36
CA ALA A 99 14.81 0.76 -22.55
C ALA A 99 14.55 2.16 -21.98
N ARG A 100 15.58 2.84 -21.51
CA ARG A 100 15.49 4.24 -21.01
C ARG A 100 15.05 5.20 -22.11
N PHE A 101 15.59 5.05 -23.31
CA PHE A 101 15.13 5.82 -24.47
C PHE A 101 13.66 5.52 -24.80
N CYS A 102 13.26 4.25 -24.80
CA CYS A 102 11.84 3.88 -24.98
C CYS A 102 10.96 4.54 -23.91
N ALA A 103 11.33 4.47 -22.63
CA ALA A 103 10.58 5.11 -21.55
C ALA A 103 10.45 6.65 -21.76
N SER A 104 11.49 7.32 -22.27
CA SER A 104 11.43 8.75 -22.60
C SER A 104 10.49 9.07 -23.77
N LYS A 105 10.21 8.09 -24.62
CA LYS A 105 9.30 8.18 -25.76
C LYS A 105 7.85 7.76 -25.43
N ALA A 106 7.58 7.33 -24.19
CA ALA A 106 6.23 6.95 -23.77
C ALA A 106 5.20 8.10 -23.89
N LYS A 107 5.66 9.36 -23.94
CA LYS A 107 4.82 10.52 -24.25
C LYS A 107 4.31 10.54 -25.72
N ASP A 108 5.09 9.98 -26.65
CA ASP A 108 4.72 9.97 -28.07
C ASP A 108 3.72 8.81 -28.34
N HIS A 109 3.98 7.65 -27.73
CA HIS A 109 3.06 6.50 -27.73
C HIS A 109 3.32 5.60 -26.52
N TYR A 110 2.27 5.21 -25.77
CA TYR A 110 2.39 4.43 -24.53
C TYR A 110 3.07 3.07 -24.73
N HIS A 111 2.96 2.45 -25.92
CA HIS A 111 3.64 1.19 -26.24
C HIS A 111 5.19 1.29 -26.21
N TYR A 112 5.77 2.49 -26.28
CA TYR A 112 7.22 2.61 -26.01
C TYR A 112 7.55 2.23 -24.57
N GLY A 113 6.69 2.54 -23.59
CA GLY A 113 6.85 2.09 -22.20
C GLY A 113 6.82 0.56 -22.09
N VAL A 114 5.92 -0.08 -22.84
CA VAL A 114 5.82 -1.56 -22.93
C VAL A 114 7.07 -2.16 -23.57
N LEU A 115 7.56 -1.58 -24.70
CA LEU A 115 8.80 -2.02 -25.33
C LEU A 115 10.01 -1.89 -24.38
N GLY A 116 10.09 -0.77 -23.64
CA GLY A 116 11.11 -0.58 -22.61
C GLY A 116 11.08 -1.67 -21.55
N GLY A 117 9.89 -2.03 -21.07
CA GLY A 117 9.67 -3.14 -20.14
C GLY A 117 10.13 -4.48 -20.72
N ARG A 118 9.75 -4.81 -21.95
CA ARG A 118 10.18 -6.03 -22.65
C ARG A 118 11.70 -6.12 -22.82
N ILE A 119 12.37 -5.01 -23.12
CA ILE A 119 13.83 -4.96 -23.24
C ILE A 119 14.48 -5.26 -21.88
N ILE A 120 14.02 -4.61 -20.79
CA ILE A 120 14.54 -4.84 -19.43
C ILE A 120 14.27 -6.29 -18.97
N ALA A 121 13.06 -6.83 -19.21
CA ALA A 121 12.73 -8.22 -18.88
C ALA A 121 13.71 -9.20 -19.55
N SER A 122 13.90 -9.04 -20.86
CA SER A 122 14.84 -9.87 -21.61
C SER A 122 16.30 -9.67 -21.18
N ASN A 123 16.72 -8.42 -20.85
CA ASN A 123 18.05 -8.14 -20.31
C ASN A 123 18.27 -8.86 -18.98
N HIS A 124 17.30 -8.76 -18.07
CA HIS A 124 17.33 -9.36 -16.75
C HIS A 124 17.37 -10.88 -16.80
N GLN A 125 16.49 -11.51 -17.59
CA GLN A 125 16.46 -12.98 -17.76
C GLN A 125 17.78 -13.55 -18.29
N LYS A 126 18.48 -12.84 -19.18
CA LYS A 126 19.80 -13.25 -19.68
C LYS A 126 20.91 -13.18 -18.62
N GLY A 127 20.70 -12.40 -17.55
CA GLY A 127 21.64 -12.26 -16.44
C GLY A 127 21.31 -13.13 -15.22
N THR A 128 20.22 -13.93 -15.29
CA THR A 128 19.71 -14.75 -14.18
C THR A 128 19.56 -16.21 -14.57
N ILE A 129 19.49 -17.10 -13.58
CA ILE A 129 19.20 -18.53 -13.78
C ILE A 129 17.70 -18.70 -13.98
N SER A 130 17.29 -19.48 -14.97
CA SER A 130 15.87 -19.74 -15.27
C SER A 130 15.18 -20.68 -14.28
N ASN A 131 15.93 -21.64 -13.70
CA ASN A 131 15.36 -22.60 -12.76
C ASN A 131 15.15 -21.96 -11.38
N PHE A 132 13.94 -22.00 -10.89
CA PHE A 132 13.57 -21.51 -9.56
C PHE A 132 14.31 -22.24 -8.44
N SER A 133 14.33 -23.59 -8.51
CA SER A 133 14.99 -24.43 -7.51
C SER A 133 16.48 -24.13 -7.37
N LYS A 134 17.19 -23.93 -8.50
CA LYS A 134 18.60 -23.54 -8.49
C LYS A 134 18.83 -22.14 -7.95
N THR A 135 17.93 -21.20 -8.26
CA THR A 135 17.99 -19.83 -7.72
C THR A 135 17.82 -19.85 -6.20
N MET A 136 16.87 -20.63 -5.68
CA MET A 136 16.66 -20.78 -4.24
C MET A 136 17.85 -21.46 -3.56
N GLN A 137 18.49 -22.45 -4.21
CA GLN A 137 19.73 -23.04 -3.72
C GLN A 137 20.84 -22.00 -3.57
N LEU A 138 21.05 -21.15 -4.59
CA LEU A 138 22.02 -20.05 -4.54
C LEU A 138 21.76 -19.06 -3.41
N LEU A 139 20.50 -18.69 -3.19
CA LEU A 139 20.11 -17.77 -2.10
C LEU A 139 20.29 -18.43 -0.73
N TYR A 140 20.11 -19.75 -0.62
CA TYR A 140 20.38 -20.48 0.60
C TYR A 140 21.88 -20.60 0.89
N GLU A 141 22.73 -20.81 -0.12
CA GLU A 141 24.18 -20.89 -0.02
C GLU A 141 24.88 -19.53 0.05
N ASN A 142 24.11 -18.44 0.16
CA ASN A 142 24.67 -17.10 0.24
C ASN A 142 25.66 -16.95 1.39
N ARG A 143 26.67 -16.09 1.18
CA ARG A 143 27.72 -15.81 2.16
C ARG A 143 27.89 -14.30 2.33
N LYS A 144 28.37 -13.90 3.50
CA LYS A 144 28.82 -12.52 3.72
C LYS A 144 30.16 -12.28 3.01
N PRO A 145 30.60 -11.02 2.87
CA PRO A 145 31.91 -10.69 2.30
C PRO A 145 33.10 -11.35 3.02
N ASP A 146 32.94 -11.67 4.31
CA ASP A 146 33.95 -12.41 5.12
C ASP A 146 33.94 -13.92 4.86
N GLY A 147 33.10 -14.43 3.95
CA GLY A 147 32.96 -15.83 3.60
C GLY A 147 32.05 -16.63 4.55
N SER A 148 31.57 -16.06 5.65
CA SER A 148 30.67 -16.74 6.59
C SER A 148 29.31 -17.07 5.94
N PHE A 149 28.76 -18.24 6.31
CA PHE A 149 27.45 -18.69 5.81
C PHE A 149 26.34 -17.77 6.30
N TYR A 150 25.57 -17.23 5.38
CA TYR A 150 24.47 -16.30 5.64
C TYR A 150 23.31 -16.52 4.68
N PRO A 151 22.45 -17.54 4.93
CA PRO A 151 21.34 -17.86 4.06
C PRO A 151 20.34 -16.71 3.99
N LEU A 152 19.88 -16.38 2.81
CA LEU A 152 18.85 -15.37 2.61
C LEU A 152 17.44 -15.95 2.73
N ILE A 153 17.29 -17.26 2.53
CA ILE A 153 16.01 -17.96 2.63
C ILE A 153 15.99 -18.96 3.80
N ASP A 154 14.79 -19.24 4.28
CA ASP A 154 14.56 -20.16 5.41
C ASP A 154 14.93 -21.62 5.05
N ARG A 155 15.39 -22.37 6.06
CA ARG A 155 15.83 -23.77 5.88
C ARG A 155 14.66 -24.70 5.51
N ARG A 156 13.48 -24.52 6.13
CA ARG A 156 12.31 -25.38 5.84
C ARG A 156 11.80 -25.11 4.44
N PHE A 157 11.74 -23.83 4.07
CA PHE A 157 11.39 -23.37 2.75
C PHE A 157 12.32 -23.97 1.67
N HIS A 158 13.63 -23.87 1.87
CA HIS A 158 14.61 -24.49 0.97
C HIS A 158 14.43 -26.01 0.84
N LYS A 159 14.23 -26.73 1.97
CA LYS A 159 14.02 -28.18 1.95
C LYS A 159 12.76 -28.58 1.18
N PHE A 160 11.65 -27.82 1.31
CA PHE A 160 10.42 -28.08 0.56
C PHE A 160 10.66 -27.94 -0.94
N ILE A 161 11.34 -26.87 -1.36
CA ILE A 161 11.65 -26.63 -2.78
C ILE A 161 12.57 -27.72 -3.34
N ALA A 162 13.63 -28.08 -2.62
CA ALA A 162 14.57 -29.12 -3.06
C ALA A 162 13.87 -30.46 -3.30
N ARG A 163 12.91 -30.85 -2.45
CA ARG A 163 12.11 -32.06 -2.59
C ARG A 163 11.14 -32.05 -3.78
N ASN A 164 10.70 -30.86 -4.19
CA ASN A 164 9.69 -30.67 -5.23
C ASN A 164 10.23 -29.90 -6.45
N ALA A 165 11.59 -29.86 -6.63
CA ALA A 165 12.27 -28.95 -7.54
C ALA A 165 11.70 -29.00 -8.96
N ARG A 166 11.63 -30.20 -9.59
CA ARG A 166 11.15 -30.33 -10.96
C ARG A 166 9.72 -29.82 -11.14
N ARG A 167 8.82 -30.19 -10.21
CA ARG A 167 7.40 -29.78 -10.30
C ARG A 167 7.23 -28.27 -10.17
N LEU A 168 7.99 -27.62 -9.29
CA LEU A 168 7.95 -26.16 -9.10
C LEU A 168 8.62 -25.42 -10.28
N ASP A 169 9.74 -25.95 -10.81
CA ASP A 169 10.39 -25.37 -11.98
C ASP A 169 9.48 -25.45 -13.21
N ASP A 170 8.76 -26.57 -13.42
CA ASP A 170 7.83 -26.78 -14.53
C ASP A 170 6.56 -25.89 -14.47
N MET A 171 6.24 -25.31 -13.30
CA MET A 171 5.09 -24.40 -13.13
C MET A 171 5.38 -22.97 -13.60
N ILE A 172 6.65 -22.60 -13.74
CA ILE A 172 7.05 -21.21 -14.00
C ILE A 172 6.97 -20.87 -15.48
N ASP A 173 6.30 -19.75 -15.74
CA ASP A 173 6.18 -19.17 -17.09
C ASP A 173 6.92 -17.82 -17.15
N HIS A 174 8.16 -17.82 -17.59
CA HIS A 174 8.98 -16.61 -17.72
C HIS A 174 8.50 -15.64 -18.79
N THR A 175 7.61 -16.05 -19.70
CA THR A 175 7.04 -15.14 -20.70
C THR A 175 6.19 -14.05 -20.05
N ARG A 176 5.66 -14.31 -18.85
CA ARG A 176 4.86 -13.35 -18.09
C ARG A 176 5.64 -12.12 -17.62
N ASP A 177 6.98 -12.17 -17.53
CA ASP A 177 7.81 -11.01 -17.22
C ASP A 177 7.63 -9.88 -18.26
N PHE A 178 7.33 -10.23 -19.51
CA PHE A 178 7.16 -9.30 -20.63
C PHE A 178 5.82 -8.55 -20.63
N ARG A 179 4.91 -8.86 -19.69
CA ARG A 179 3.66 -8.13 -19.46
C ARG A 179 3.89 -6.81 -18.71
N LEU A 180 4.99 -6.70 -17.98
CA LEU A 180 5.33 -5.52 -17.19
C LEU A 180 5.83 -4.41 -18.10
N ASP A 181 5.34 -3.18 -17.89
CA ASP A 181 5.91 -2.00 -18.53
C ASP A 181 7.26 -1.63 -17.90
N TYR A 182 7.91 -0.61 -18.44
CA TYR A 182 9.19 -0.14 -17.94
C TYR A 182 9.16 0.23 -16.43
N PHE A 183 8.12 0.91 -15.99
CA PHE A 183 8.02 1.34 -14.60
C PHE A 183 7.69 0.19 -13.65
N GLY A 184 6.83 -0.72 -14.05
CA GLY A 184 6.48 -1.92 -13.30
C GLY A 184 7.69 -2.81 -13.06
N ILE A 185 8.42 -3.15 -14.12
CA ILE A 185 9.60 -4.01 -13.98
C ILE A 185 10.74 -3.30 -13.23
N MET A 186 10.97 -2.01 -13.45
CA MET A 186 11.97 -1.24 -12.71
C MET A 186 11.63 -1.11 -11.23
N THR A 187 10.35 -1.07 -10.86
CA THR A 187 9.91 -1.10 -9.47
C THR A 187 10.26 -2.43 -8.81
N LEU A 188 10.06 -3.55 -9.49
CA LEU A 188 10.44 -4.88 -9.00
C LEU A 188 11.96 -5.04 -8.89
N LEU A 189 12.70 -4.64 -9.91
CA LEU A 189 14.15 -4.78 -9.95
C LEU A 189 14.87 -3.79 -9.03
N GLY A 190 14.31 -2.61 -8.79
CA GLY A 190 15.00 -1.51 -8.12
C GLY A 190 16.06 -0.85 -9.02
N GLY A 191 16.88 0.01 -8.43
CA GLY A 191 17.93 0.75 -9.12
C GLY A 191 19.16 0.98 -8.24
N PRO A 192 20.17 1.71 -8.73
CA PRO A 192 21.35 2.06 -7.94
C PRO A 192 20.97 2.75 -6.63
N GLY A 193 21.37 2.16 -5.49
CA GLY A 193 21.09 2.70 -4.16
C GLY A 193 19.64 2.50 -3.66
N LYS A 194 18.74 1.91 -4.45
CA LYS A 194 17.38 1.56 -4.04
C LYS A 194 17.09 0.09 -4.38
N PRO A 195 17.12 -0.82 -3.39
CA PRO A 195 16.79 -2.22 -3.62
C PRO A 195 15.32 -2.36 -4.04
N GLY A 196 15.09 -3.18 -5.08
CA GLY A 196 13.75 -3.58 -5.52
C GLY A 196 13.16 -4.69 -4.67
N TYR A 197 12.13 -5.35 -5.19
CA TYR A 197 11.44 -6.48 -4.53
C TYR A 197 12.19 -7.80 -4.65
N ILE A 198 13.08 -7.89 -5.64
CA ILE A 198 13.85 -9.10 -5.98
C ILE A 198 15.01 -9.30 -5.01
N LEU A 199 15.20 -10.52 -4.54
CA LEU A 199 16.32 -10.88 -3.68
C LEU A 199 17.65 -10.83 -4.43
N ARG A 200 18.69 -10.30 -3.75
CA ARG A 200 20.03 -10.11 -4.26
C ARG A 200 21.04 -10.81 -3.35
N ARG A 201 22.07 -11.39 -3.93
CA ARG A 201 23.18 -11.97 -3.18
C ARG A 201 24.11 -10.89 -2.60
N HIS A 202 24.80 -11.23 -1.53
CA HIS A 202 25.78 -10.37 -0.84
C HIS A 202 27.23 -10.84 -1.08
N ASP A 203 27.59 -11.15 -2.30
CA ASP A 203 28.92 -11.64 -2.68
C ASP A 203 29.91 -10.54 -3.12
N GLY A 204 29.77 -9.33 -2.58
CA GLY A 204 30.63 -8.18 -2.87
C GLY A 204 30.14 -7.30 -4.02
N ALA A 205 29.49 -7.83 -5.02
CA ALA A 205 28.65 -7.10 -5.95
C ALA A 205 27.19 -7.50 -5.68
N LEU A 206 26.28 -6.55 -5.59
CA LEU A 206 24.84 -6.81 -5.40
C LEU A 206 24.26 -7.48 -6.65
N ASN A 207 24.61 -8.74 -6.88
CA ASN A 207 24.12 -9.51 -8.00
C ASN A 207 22.67 -9.92 -7.76
N VAL A 208 21.80 -9.66 -8.73
CA VAL A 208 20.41 -10.06 -8.68
C VAL A 208 20.32 -11.55 -8.95
N ALA A 209 19.60 -12.29 -8.10
CA ALA A 209 19.44 -13.73 -8.26
C ALA A 209 18.05 -14.13 -8.78
N GLU A 210 16.97 -13.44 -8.37
CA GLU A 210 15.59 -13.75 -8.74
C GLU A 210 15.17 -13.08 -10.05
N THR A 211 14.28 -13.75 -10.80
CA THR A 211 13.42 -13.11 -11.80
C THR A 211 12.10 -12.66 -11.14
N PRO A 212 11.26 -11.82 -11.79
CA PRO A 212 9.90 -11.53 -11.28
C PRO A 212 9.09 -12.81 -11.04
N GLN A 213 9.19 -13.82 -11.92
CA GLN A 213 8.47 -15.07 -11.75
C GLN A 213 8.98 -15.88 -10.55
N HIS A 214 10.29 -15.83 -10.25
CA HIS A 214 10.84 -16.45 -9.04
C HIS A 214 10.30 -15.79 -7.77
N LEU A 215 10.17 -14.47 -7.76
CA LEU A 215 9.56 -13.74 -6.65
C LEU A 215 8.11 -14.19 -6.41
N TYR A 216 7.27 -14.25 -7.46
CA TYR A 216 5.88 -14.70 -7.33
C TYR A 216 5.78 -16.15 -6.86
N MET A 217 6.61 -17.04 -7.39
CA MET A 217 6.67 -18.45 -6.96
C MET A 217 7.16 -18.57 -5.51
N ARG A 218 8.15 -17.78 -5.09
CA ARG A 218 8.64 -17.73 -3.71
C ARG A 218 7.53 -17.35 -2.74
N VAL A 219 6.76 -16.32 -3.07
CA VAL A 219 5.60 -15.92 -2.26
C VAL A 219 4.56 -17.03 -2.22
N ALA A 220 4.19 -17.61 -3.38
CA ALA A 220 3.19 -18.66 -3.45
C ALA A 220 3.59 -19.90 -2.62
N VAL A 221 4.82 -20.39 -2.75
CA VAL A 221 5.31 -21.54 -1.96
C VAL A 221 5.32 -21.21 -0.47
N CYS A 222 5.77 -20.01 -0.10
CA CYS A 222 5.84 -19.60 1.31
C CYS A 222 4.47 -19.60 1.98
N LEU A 223 3.44 -19.10 1.31
CA LEU A 223 2.07 -19.03 1.83
C LEU A 223 1.41 -20.42 2.00
N HIS A 224 2.03 -21.47 1.44
CA HIS A 224 1.57 -22.86 1.55
C HIS A 224 2.52 -23.77 2.34
N ILE A 225 3.58 -23.23 2.94
CA ILE A 225 4.61 -24.04 3.61
C ILE A 225 4.09 -24.87 4.78
N ASN A 226 3.00 -24.43 5.39
CA ASN A 226 2.33 -25.09 6.52
C ASN A 226 1.02 -25.74 6.11
N ASP A 227 0.81 -26.03 4.83
CA ASP A 227 -0.36 -26.74 4.33
C ASP A 227 -0.11 -28.26 4.43
N PHE A 228 -0.86 -28.95 5.25
CA PHE A 228 -0.70 -30.39 5.55
C PHE A 228 -1.61 -31.28 4.70
N ARG A 229 -2.37 -30.71 3.76
CA ARG A 229 -3.16 -31.49 2.80
C ARG A 229 -2.25 -32.41 1.95
N PRO A 230 -2.79 -33.37 1.20
CA PRO A 230 -2.01 -34.19 0.26
C PRO A 230 -1.18 -33.32 -0.68
N LEU A 231 0.08 -33.70 -0.88
CA LEU A 231 1.08 -32.88 -1.63
C LEU A 231 0.57 -32.40 -2.99
N ASN A 232 -0.21 -33.20 -3.71
CA ASN A 232 -0.75 -32.79 -5.02
C ASN A 232 -1.69 -31.59 -4.86
N GLN A 233 -2.61 -31.64 -3.88
CA GLN A 233 -3.52 -30.52 -3.61
C GLN A 233 -2.75 -29.25 -3.18
N VAL A 234 -1.70 -29.40 -2.38
CA VAL A 234 -0.85 -28.27 -1.99
C VAL A 234 -0.18 -27.66 -3.21
N LEU A 235 0.38 -28.49 -4.10
CA LEU A 235 1.05 -28.01 -5.33
C LEU A 235 0.06 -27.35 -6.30
N ASP A 236 -1.16 -27.86 -6.41
CA ASP A 236 -2.25 -27.23 -7.19
C ASP A 236 -2.60 -25.85 -6.62
N SER A 237 -2.70 -25.72 -5.31
CA SER A 237 -2.95 -24.45 -4.64
C SER A 237 -1.76 -23.46 -4.75
N ILE A 238 -0.51 -23.95 -4.75
CA ILE A 238 0.67 -23.13 -5.04
C ILE A 238 0.58 -22.60 -6.47
N LYS A 239 0.23 -23.47 -7.43
CA LYS A 239 0.08 -23.07 -8.84
C LYS A 239 -1.01 -22.01 -9.02
N GLU A 240 -2.17 -22.18 -8.38
CA GLU A 240 -3.26 -21.20 -8.37
C GLU A 240 -2.79 -19.84 -7.82
N THR A 241 -2.13 -19.85 -6.66
CA THR A 241 -1.61 -18.61 -6.03
C THR A 241 -0.55 -17.95 -6.91
N TYR A 242 0.38 -18.74 -7.48
CA TYR A 242 1.39 -18.25 -8.42
C TYR A 242 0.75 -17.64 -9.66
N ASP A 243 -0.23 -18.30 -10.26
CA ASP A 243 -0.91 -17.80 -11.46
C ASP A 243 -1.63 -16.48 -11.16
N MET A 244 -2.34 -16.37 -10.06
CA MET A 244 -3.03 -15.14 -9.68
C MET A 244 -2.08 -13.96 -9.45
N LEU A 245 -0.93 -14.20 -8.80
CA LEU A 245 0.09 -13.16 -8.57
C LEU A 245 0.81 -12.79 -9.88
N SER A 246 1.26 -13.79 -10.64
CA SER A 246 2.07 -13.57 -11.85
C SER A 246 1.26 -13.04 -13.02
N LEU A 247 -0.04 -13.31 -13.08
CA LEU A 247 -0.99 -12.75 -14.03
C LEU A 247 -1.53 -11.38 -13.58
N GLY A 248 -1.17 -10.92 -12.38
CA GLY A 248 -1.52 -9.60 -11.87
C GLY A 248 -2.98 -9.45 -11.46
N TYR A 249 -3.63 -10.52 -10.98
CA TYR A 249 -5.00 -10.43 -10.46
C TYR A 249 -5.07 -9.75 -9.10
N TYR A 250 -4.07 -9.98 -8.25
CA TYR A 250 -3.89 -9.27 -6.99
C TYR A 250 -2.41 -9.20 -6.60
N SER A 251 -2.09 -8.38 -5.62
CA SER A 251 -0.75 -8.29 -5.05
C SER A 251 -0.83 -8.26 -3.53
N HIS A 252 0.08 -8.97 -2.86
CA HIS A 252 0.30 -8.76 -1.44
C HIS A 252 1.01 -7.45 -1.17
N ALA A 253 0.91 -6.98 0.09
CA ALA A 253 1.66 -5.81 0.56
C ALA A 253 3.17 -5.99 0.41
N THR A 254 3.87 -4.86 0.33
CA THR A 254 5.32 -4.80 0.16
C THR A 254 6.10 -5.72 1.10
N PRO A 255 5.86 -5.77 2.43
CA PRO A 255 6.61 -6.67 3.33
C PRO A 255 6.45 -8.15 2.97
N THR A 256 5.25 -8.58 2.59
CA THR A 256 5.01 -9.96 2.15
C THR A 256 5.81 -10.28 0.88
N MET A 257 5.74 -9.40 -0.13
CA MET A 257 6.47 -9.58 -1.39
C MET A 257 7.99 -9.61 -1.18
N TYR A 258 8.53 -8.78 -0.28
CA TYR A 258 9.96 -8.75 0.03
C TYR A 258 10.45 -9.96 0.82
N ASN A 259 9.72 -10.33 1.88
CA ASN A 259 10.27 -11.17 2.95
C ASN A 259 9.75 -12.61 2.95
N ALA A 260 8.70 -12.94 2.16
CA ALA A 260 8.18 -14.31 2.11
C ALA A 260 9.28 -15.31 1.74
N GLY A 261 9.40 -16.39 2.49
CA GLY A 261 10.42 -17.43 2.32
C GLY A 261 11.83 -17.05 2.76
N THR A 262 12.07 -15.83 3.27
CA THR A 262 13.37 -15.42 3.76
C THR A 262 13.64 -15.91 5.19
N HIS A 263 14.89 -15.83 5.64
CA HIS A 263 15.29 -16.19 7.00
C HIS A 263 14.54 -15.40 8.10
N CYS A 264 14.13 -14.18 7.83
CA CYS A 264 13.35 -13.36 8.75
C CYS A 264 12.12 -12.79 8.05
N GLN A 265 11.05 -13.58 8.02
CA GLN A 265 9.85 -13.26 7.26
C GLN A 265 8.84 -12.44 8.07
N GLN A 266 9.20 -11.17 8.35
CA GLN A 266 8.23 -10.19 8.79
C GLN A 266 7.39 -9.76 7.57
N LEU A 267 6.11 -10.17 7.52
CA LEU A 267 5.23 -10.07 6.35
C LEU A 267 4.15 -8.98 6.50
N SER A 268 3.97 -8.46 7.73
CA SER A 268 2.94 -7.48 8.05
C SER A 268 3.39 -6.05 7.73
N SER A 269 2.47 -5.20 7.28
CA SER A 269 2.78 -3.82 6.91
C SER A 269 2.40 -2.78 7.96
N CYS A 270 1.36 -3.04 8.76
CA CYS A 270 0.73 -2.07 9.65
C CYS A 270 0.72 -2.56 11.08
N PHE A 271 1.13 -1.67 12.01
CA PHE A 271 1.19 -1.92 13.44
C PHE A 271 0.55 -0.74 14.18
N LEU A 272 -0.35 -1.04 15.13
CA LEU A 272 -0.99 -0.05 15.98
C LEU A 272 -0.57 -0.32 17.41
N LEU A 273 0.00 0.68 18.07
CA LEU A 273 0.56 0.57 19.41
C LEU A 273 -0.24 1.43 20.40
N GLY A 274 -0.53 0.85 21.56
CA GLY A 274 -0.94 1.57 22.76
C GLY A 274 0.23 1.89 23.66
N ILE A 275 0.09 2.89 24.53
CA ILE A 275 1.09 3.35 25.47
C ILE A 275 0.43 3.70 26.79
N LYS A 276 1.12 3.45 27.93
CA LYS A 276 0.77 3.94 29.25
C LYS A 276 1.60 5.17 29.62
N ASP A 277 1.03 6.02 30.48
CA ASP A 277 1.71 7.21 31.00
C ASP A 277 2.59 6.86 32.21
N THR A 278 3.57 5.95 32.00
CA THR A 278 4.55 5.53 33.00
C THR A 278 5.92 5.33 32.38
N MET A 279 6.95 5.52 33.19
CA MET A 279 8.34 5.23 32.80
C MET A 279 8.81 3.86 33.29
N ASP A 280 8.13 3.26 34.27
CA ASP A 280 8.51 2.04 34.94
C ASP A 280 7.53 0.89 34.63
N ALA A 281 8.05 -0.33 34.69
CA ALA A 281 7.27 -1.56 34.45
C ALA A 281 6.24 -1.79 35.56
N THR A 282 6.63 -1.59 36.81
CA THR A 282 5.80 -1.79 37.99
C THR A 282 5.88 -0.57 38.91
N ASP A 283 4.80 -0.27 39.61
CA ASP A 283 4.75 0.73 40.67
C ASP A 283 5.41 0.22 41.99
N ASP A 284 5.82 -1.06 42.02
CA ASP A 284 6.46 -1.68 43.21
C ASP A 284 7.97 -1.63 43.11
N ILE A 285 8.59 -0.84 44.02
CA ILE A 285 10.03 -0.65 44.12
C ILE A 285 10.81 -1.94 44.49
N ASN A 286 10.10 -3.00 44.84
CA ASN A 286 10.68 -4.29 45.24
C ASN A 286 10.66 -5.34 44.11
N GLU A 287 9.96 -5.10 43.02
CA GLU A 287 9.97 -5.98 41.85
C GLU A 287 11.10 -5.58 40.89
N THR A 288 12.16 -6.32 40.89
CA THR A 288 13.22 -6.27 39.88
C THR A 288 12.82 -7.03 38.60
N ASP A 289 11.63 -6.78 38.10
CA ASP A 289 11.22 -7.43 36.87
C ASP A 289 11.94 -6.80 35.67
N THR A 290 12.83 -7.56 35.08
CA THR A 290 13.71 -7.14 33.99
C THR A 290 13.06 -7.24 32.61
N ASP A 291 11.80 -7.66 32.54
CA ASP A 291 11.12 -7.87 31.23
C ASP A 291 10.35 -6.61 30.79
N THR A 292 11.12 -5.57 30.46
CA THR A 292 10.64 -4.26 29.99
C THR A 292 9.84 -4.31 28.68
N GLU A 293 9.67 -5.48 28.06
CA GLU A 293 8.96 -5.60 26.78
C GLU A 293 7.44 -5.69 26.94
N GLU A 294 6.95 -6.17 28.08
CA GLU A 294 5.51 -6.47 28.27
C GLU A 294 4.75 -5.42 29.11
N ASP A 295 5.42 -4.46 29.68
CA ASP A 295 4.83 -3.57 30.69
C ASP A 295 3.96 -2.41 30.14
N GLY A 296 4.00 -2.11 28.85
CA GLY A 296 3.24 -1.02 28.23
C GLY A 296 3.76 0.38 28.49
N SER A 297 4.88 0.52 29.18
CA SER A 297 5.53 1.79 29.52
C SER A 297 6.00 2.58 28.29
N ILE A 298 6.36 3.84 28.48
CA ILE A 298 6.93 4.69 27.43
C ILE A 298 8.22 4.07 26.86
N PRO A 299 9.21 3.59 27.66
CA PRO A 299 10.40 2.91 27.16
C PRO A 299 10.09 1.62 26.37
N ALA A 300 9.12 0.82 26.82
CA ALA A 300 8.67 -0.37 26.11
C ALA A 300 8.13 -0.03 24.73
N CYS A 301 7.33 1.05 24.61
CA CYS A 301 6.84 1.54 23.32
C CYS A 301 7.99 1.99 22.41
N TRP A 302 9.02 2.70 22.91
CA TRP A 302 10.20 3.09 22.12
C TRP A 302 10.93 1.87 21.56
N THR A 303 11.14 0.86 22.43
CA THR A 303 11.81 -0.39 22.04
C THR A 303 11.01 -1.14 20.98
N ALA A 304 9.69 -1.23 21.15
CA ALA A 304 8.79 -1.83 20.17
C ALA A 304 8.86 -1.09 18.82
N CYS A 305 8.81 0.25 18.81
CA CYS A 305 8.94 1.07 17.61
C CYS A 305 10.28 0.79 16.89
N ALA A 306 11.40 0.72 17.60
CA ALA A 306 12.69 0.43 17.01
C ALA A 306 12.73 -0.99 16.39
N ARG A 307 12.19 -2.00 17.07
CA ARG A 307 12.14 -3.40 16.58
C ARG A 307 11.25 -3.56 15.35
N ILE A 308 10.07 -2.94 15.35
CA ILE A 308 9.12 -2.97 14.22
C ILE A 308 9.72 -2.21 13.03
N SER A 309 10.25 -1.01 13.24
CA SER A 309 10.87 -0.18 12.20
C SER A 309 12.08 -0.88 11.56
N LYS A 310 12.93 -1.57 12.34
CA LYS A 310 14.02 -2.41 11.82
C LYS A 310 13.55 -3.44 10.82
N ARG A 311 12.29 -3.85 10.87
CA ARG A 311 11.66 -4.88 10.03
C ARG A 311 10.67 -4.32 9.00
N ALA A 312 10.75 -3.00 8.71
CA ALA A 312 9.91 -2.27 7.74
C ALA A 312 8.42 -2.19 8.07
N GLY A 313 8.01 -2.35 9.32
CA GLY A 313 6.64 -2.09 9.76
C GLY A 313 6.34 -0.60 9.80
N GLY A 314 5.18 -0.19 9.28
CA GLY A 314 4.62 1.15 9.47
C GLY A 314 3.84 1.20 10.78
N ILE A 315 4.00 2.27 11.58
CA ILE A 315 3.51 2.31 12.96
C ILE A 315 2.50 3.44 13.14
N GLY A 316 1.38 3.17 13.83
CA GLY A 316 0.47 4.16 14.39
C GLY A 316 0.49 4.09 15.91
N ILE A 317 0.54 5.23 16.61
CA ILE A 317 0.62 5.30 18.07
C ILE A 317 -0.44 6.27 18.58
N GLY A 318 -1.27 5.84 19.55
CA GLY A 318 -2.19 6.71 20.26
C GLY A 318 -1.50 7.37 21.45
N LEU A 319 -1.44 8.70 21.48
CA LEU A 319 -0.76 9.47 22.54
C LEU A 319 -1.71 9.96 23.64
N GLN A 320 -3.00 9.75 23.49
CA GLN A 320 -4.05 10.27 24.36
C GLN A 320 -3.87 9.95 25.88
N PRO A 321 -3.24 8.83 26.30
CA PRO A 321 -3.02 8.55 27.71
C PRO A 321 -1.95 9.45 28.36
N ILE A 322 -1.06 10.07 27.58
CA ILE A 322 0.11 10.79 28.10
C ILE A 322 -0.30 12.13 28.71
N ARG A 323 0.14 12.37 29.96
CA ARG A 323 -0.15 13.63 30.68
C ARG A 323 0.44 14.85 29.97
N SER A 324 -0.33 15.92 30.00
CA SER A 324 0.03 17.18 29.36
C SER A 324 1.13 17.94 30.13
N ARG A 325 1.78 18.87 29.45
CA ARG A 325 2.79 19.78 30.02
C ARG A 325 2.28 20.48 31.28
N GLY A 326 3.14 20.59 32.30
CA GLY A 326 2.84 21.26 33.58
C GLY A 326 2.06 20.40 34.58
N THR A 327 1.67 19.16 34.21
CA THR A 327 0.99 18.25 35.15
C THR A 327 1.98 17.64 36.14
N LEU A 328 1.61 17.53 37.41
CA LEU A 328 2.45 16.99 38.48
C LEU A 328 2.86 15.54 38.21
N ILE A 329 4.13 15.24 38.44
CA ILE A 329 4.69 13.89 38.49
C ILE A 329 4.81 13.50 39.99
N ALA A 330 3.90 12.64 40.44
CA ALA A 330 3.78 12.33 41.87
C ALA A 330 5.07 11.75 42.48
N GLY A 331 5.80 10.89 41.78
CA GLY A 331 7.02 10.26 42.28
C GLY A 331 8.18 11.21 42.53
N THR A 332 8.29 12.30 41.79
CA THR A 332 9.41 13.25 41.88
C THR A 332 8.99 14.64 42.39
N GLY A 333 7.70 14.92 42.50
CA GLY A 333 7.20 16.26 42.82
C GLY A 333 7.46 17.32 41.74
N GLY A 334 7.98 16.92 40.57
CA GLY A 334 8.20 17.80 39.42
C GLY A 334 7.01 17.88 38.47
N ASN A 335 7.13 18.67 37.40
CA ASN A 335 6.12 18.81 36.39
C ASN A 335 6.50 18.13 35.06
N SER A 336 5.51 17.54 34.40
CA SER A 336 5.66 16.95 33.07
C SER A 336 6.05 18.01 32.03
N ASN A 337 6.92 17.62 31.09
CA ASN A 337 7.24 18.42 29.90
C ASN A 337 6.24 18.20 28.73
N GLY A 338 5.21 17.36 28.92
CA GLY A 338 4.19 17.04 27.93
C GLY A 338 4.65 16.11 26.81
N ILE A 339 3.87 16.07 25.71
CA ILE A 339 4.09 15.11 24.64
C ILE A 339 5.25 15.45 23.68
N VAL A 340 5.65 16.71 23.56
CA VAL A 340 6.64 17.14 22.55
C VAL A 340 8.00 16.45 22.74
N PRO A 341 8.62 16.38 23.93
CA PRO A 341 9.89 15.68 24.11
C PRO A 341 9.80 14.18 23.80
N LEU A 342 8.69 13.53 24.17
CA LEU A 342 8.44 12.12 23.86
C LEU A 342 8.39 11.91 22.33
N ILE A 343 7.68 12.77 21.60
CA ILE A 343 7.56 12.73 20.14
C ILE A 343 8.92 12.92 19.47
N ARG A 344 9.77 13.77 20.00
CA ARG A 344 11.13 13.98 19.47
C ARG A 344 12.00 12.72 19.60
N VAL A 345 11.88 11.96 20.68
CA VAL A 345 12.55 10.65 20.82
C VAL A 345 12.06 9.71 19.72
N LEU A 346 10.75 9.59 19.49
CA LEU A 346 10.18 8.78 18.43
C LEU A 346 10.66 9.23 17.03
N ASN A 347 10.80 10.55 16.80
CA ASN A 347 11.35 11.09 15.55
C ASN A 347 12.78 10.60 15.31
N MET A 348 13.63 10.66 16.35
CA MET A 348 15.02 10.19 16.24
C MET A 348 15.10 8.67 16.02
N ILE A 349 14.22 7.88 16.66
CA ILE A 349 14.12 6.44 16.41
C ILE A 349 13.74 6.17 14.94
N ALA A 350 12.75 6.88 14.38
CA ALA A 350 12.34 6.71 13.00
C ALA A 350 13.47 7.05 12.02
N CYS A 351 14.22 8.11 12.27
CA CYS A 351 15.36 8.51 11.44
C CYS A 351 16.53 7.53 11.52
N TYR A 352 16.84 7.03 12.72
CA TYR A 352 18.00 6.16 12.96
C TYR A 352 17.73 4.71 12.53
N VAL A 353 16.55 4.16 12.87
CA VAL A 353 16.20 2.76 12.59
C VAL A 353 15.46 2.66 11.27
N ASN A 354 16.19 2.78 10.17
CA ASN A 354 15.71 2.48 8.84
C ASN A 354 16.34 1.17 8.34
N GLN A 355 15.72 0.48 7.40
CA GLN A 355 16.22 -0.78 6.83
C GLN A 355 17.36 -0.58 5.81
N GLY A 356 18.34 0.27 6.09
CA GLY A 356 19.44 0.52 5.16
C GLY A 356 18.96 1.05 3.80
N GLY A 357 17.93 1.90 3.79
CA GLY A 357 17.37 2.53 2.61
C GLY A 357 16.28 1.74 1.88
N ARG A 358 15.90 0.53 2.35
CA ARG A 358 14.78 -0.23 1.77
C ARG A 358 13.44 0.44 2.03
N ARG A 359 13.20 0.81 3.29
CA ARG A 359 11.98 1.50 3.73
C ARG A 359 12.34 2.44 4.89
N PRO A 360 12.16 3.77 4.77
CA PRO A 360 12.37 4.70 5.88
C PRO A 360 11.49 4.35 7.07
N GLY A 361 11.98 4.57 8.30
CA GLY A 361 11.14 4.48 9.49
C GLY A 361 10.02 5.52 9.40
N ALA A 362 8.78 5.13 9.66
CA ALA A 362 7.64 6.03 9.54
C ALA A 362 6.58 5.71 10.60
N PHE A 363 6.27 6.73 11.43
CA PHE A 363 5.30 6.63 12.51
C PHE A 363 4.25 7.72 12.35
N ALA A 364 2.97 7.36 12.55
CA ALA A 364 1.84 8.29 12.65
C ALA A 364 1.39 8.38 14.12
N LEU A 365 1.32 9.59 14.63
CA LEU A 365 0.95 9.87 16.01
C LEU A 365 -0.47 10.43 16.05
N TYR A 366 -1.30 9.83 16.88
CA TYR A 366 -2.71 10.12 17.00
C TYR A 366 -2.99 10.85 18.32
N GLU A 367 -3.66 12.01 18.22
CA GLU A 367 -4.05 12.80 19.37
C GLU A 367 -5.51 13.26 19.25
N GLU A 368 -6.18 13.50 20.38
CA GLU A 368 -7.53 14.03 20.41
C GLU A 368 -7.53 15.55 20.61
N PRO A 369 -8.49 16.32 20.02
CA PRO A 369 -8.50 17.78 20.08
C PRO A 369 -8.75 18.38 21.46
N TRP A 370 -9.11 17.58 22.46
CA TRP A 370 -9.22 18.01 23.86
C TRP A 370 -7.90 17.98 24.63
N CYS A 371 -6.83 17.41 24.08
CA CYS A 371 -5.52 17.39 24.73
C CYS A 371 -4.99 18.83 24.94
N ALA A 372 -4.47 19.13 26.13
CA ALA A 372 -3.97 20.47 26.45
C ALA A 372 -2.73 20.87 25.62
N ASP A 373 -1.96 19.90 25.12
CA ASP A 373 -0.78 20.13 24.29
C ASP A 373 -1.11 20.23 22.78
N ILE A 374 -2.41 20.31 22.41
CA ILE A 374 -2.85 20.18 21.00
C ILE A 374 -2.23 21.22 20.07
N PHE A 375 -2.03 22.47 20.48
CA PHE A 375 -1.41 23.48 19.63
C PHE A 375 0.06 23.16 19.35
N ALA A 376 0.81 22.71 20.37
CA ALA A 376 2.18 22.26 20.20
C ALA A 376 2.26 21.04 19.26
N PHE A 377 1.29 20.11 19.36
CA PHE A 377 1.16 18.97 18.46
C PHE A 377 0.95 19.40 16.99
N LEU A 378 0.08 20.38 16.73
CA LEU A 378 -0.19 20.92 15.40
C LEU A 378 1.02 21.63 14.78
N ASP A 379 1.94 22.11 15.62
CA ASP A 379 3.14 22.84 15.17
C ASP A 379 4.35 21.95 14.87
N LEU A 380 4.35 20.69 15.27
CA LEU A 380 5.49 19.77 15.17
C LEU A 380 6.08 19.61 13.76
N LYS A 381 5.26 19.71 12.71
CA LYS A 381 5.68 19.56 11.31
C LYS A 381 5.92 20.88 10.57
N LYS A 382 5.69 22.02 11.21
CA LYS A 382 5.91 23.34 10.59
C LYS A 382 7.38 23.56 10.25
N ASN A 383 7.63 24.28 9.15
CA ASN A 383 8.99 24.63 8.68
C ASN A 383 9.61 25.81 9.43
N THR A 384 8.84 26.49 10.28
CA THR A 384 9.23 27.67 11.07
C THR A 384 9.22 27.33 12.57
N GLY A 385 9.86 28.18 13.39
CA GLY A 385 9.94 28.03 14.84
C GLY A 385 11.21 27.34 15.31
N LEU A 386 11.29 27.09 16.65
CA LEU A 386 12.45 26.47 17.27
C LEU A 386 12.54 25.00 16.92
N GLU A 387 13.73 24.52 16.58
CA GLU A 387 13.97 23.12 16.18
C GLU A 387 13.70 22.14 17.34
N GLU A 388 13.88 22.58 18.57
CA GLU A 388 13.57 21.83 19.79
C GLU A 388 12.07 21.53 19.96
N GLU A 389 11.22 22.27 19.26
CA GLU A 389 9.76 22.11 19.26
C GLU A 389 9.25 21.41 17.97
N ARG A 390 10.14 20.82 17.18
CA ARG A 390 9.79 20.21 15.88
C ARG A 390 10.15 18.72 15.86
N ALA A 391 9.34 17.96 15.09
CA ALA A 391 9.57 16.54 14.78
C ALA A 391 9.00 16.25 13.37
N ARG A 392 9.70 16.73 12.33
CA ARG A 392 9.20 16.84 10.96
C ARG A 392 9.15 15.52 10.19
N ASP A 393 9.89 14.50 10.63
CA ASP A 393 9.99 13.22 9.92
C ASP A 393 8.82 12.28 10.24
N LEU A 394 7.98 12.65 11.23
CA LEU A 394 6.79 11.90 11.63
C LEU A 394 5.52 12.41 10.95
N PHE A 395 4.45 11.63 11.12
CA PHE A 395 3.11 11.95 10.63
C PHE A 395 2.16 12.18 11.80
N TYR A 396 1.18 13.05 11.63
CA TYR A 396 0.28 13.50 12.69
C TYR A 396 -1.16 13.29 12.29
N ALA A 397 -1.98 12.87 13.22
CA ALA A 397 -3.39 12.56 13.02
C ALA A 397 -4.24 13.06 14.18
N LEU A 398 -5.45 13.50 13.88
CA LEU A 398 -6.45 13.86 14.88
C LEU A 398 -7.54 12.79 14.96
N TRP A 399 -7.84 12.37 16.18
CA TRP A 399 -8.88 11.43 16.54
C TRP A 399 -10.08 12.21 17.10
N ILE A 400 -11.03 12.58 16.20
CA ILE A 400 -12.03 13.62 16.44
C ILE A 400 -13.32 13.03 17.05
N PRO A 401 -13.73 13.41 18.27
CA PRO A 401 -15.02 13.02 18.83
C PRO A 401 -16.18 13.81 18.19
N ASP A 402 -17.36 13.21 18.15
CA ASP A 402 -18.58 13.84 17.61
C ASP A 402 -18.91 15.17 18.29
N LEU A 403 -18.69 15.28 19.60
CA LEU A 403 -18.93 16.51 20.36
C LEU A 403 -18.16 17.72 19.77
N PHE A 404 -16.89 17.49 19.36
CA PHE A 404 -16.11 18.54 18.70
C PHE A 404 -16.78 19.00 17.40
N MET A 405 -17.21 18.05 16.56
CA MET A 405 -17.86 18.38 15.29
C MET A 405 -19.23 19.06 15.50
N LYS A 406 -20.01 18.62 16.49
CA LYS A 406 -21.29 19.25 16.86
C LYS A 406 -21.09 20.70 17.28
N ARG A 407 -20.16 20.96 18.22
CA ARG A 407 -19.84 22.32 18.68
C ARG A 407 -19.26 23.18 17.55
N LEU A 408 -18.44 22.63 16.68
CA LEU A 408 -17.92 23.34 15.50
C LEU A 408 -19.04 23.77 14.56
N ILE A 409 -20.03 22.91 14.31
CA ILE A 409 -21.19 23.24 13.46
C ILE A 409 -22.00 24.36 14.12
N THR A 410 -22.25 24.26 15.42
CA THR A 410 -22.93 25.36 16.17
C THR A 410 -22.17 26.68 16.02
N ALA A 411 -20.84 26.66 16.14
CA ALA A 411 -20.03 27.87 15.95
C ALA A 411 -20.19 28.46 14.53
N ILE A 412 -20.23 27.60 13.51
CA ILE A 412 -20.43 28.03 12.11
C ILE A 412 -21.81 28.65 11.91
N GLU A 413 -22.85 28.08 12.52
CA GLU A 413 -24.22 28.55 12.43
C GLU A 413 -24.41 29.91 13.12
N LEU A 414 -23.66 30.22 14.18
CA LEU A 414 -23.64 31.51 14.86
C LEU A 414 -22.91 32.61 14.06
N GLY A 415 -22.24 32.30 12.98
CA GLY A 415 -21.63 33.27 12.06
C GLY A 415 -20.60 34.19 12.75
N ASP A 416 -20.95 35.45 13.00
CA ASP A 416 -20.05 36.43 13.62
C ASP A 416 -19.74 36.09 15.08
N ASP A 417 -20.67 35.45 15.79
CA ASP A 417 -20.51 35.02 17.19
C ASP A 417 -19.84 33.64 17.35
N LYS A 418 -19.23 33.08 16.29
CA LYS A 418 -18.63 31.75 16.28
C LYS A 418 -17.59 31.52 17.39
N ARG A 419 -16.98 32.57 17.93
CA ARG A 419 -16.00 32.47 19.02
C ARG A 419 -16.66 32.38 20.41
N SER A 420 -17.98 32.48 20.50
CA SER A 420 -18.72 32.26 21.76
C SER A 420 -18.81 30.77 22.14
N VAL A 421 -18.64 29.84 21.15
CA VAL A 421 -18.66 28.41 21.42
C VAL A 421 -17.31 27.97 21.94
N MET A 422 -17.26 27.54 23.19
CA MET A 422 -16.04 27.20 23.89
C MET A 422 -15.68 25.70 23.75
N TRP A 423 -14.39 25.41 23.79
CA TRP A 423 -13.83 24.09 23.85
C TRP A 423 -12.77 24.03 24.97
N SER A 424 -12.86 23.00 25.81
CA SER A 424 -11.99 22.84 26.97
C SER A 424 -10.82 21.91 26.66
N LEU A 425 -9.61 22.38 26.92
CA LEU A 425 -8.39 21.62 26.81
C LEU A 425 -8.08 20.96 28.14
N MET A 426 -7.96 19.63 28.14
CA MET A 426 -7.87 18.79 29.32
C MET A 426 -6.59 17.95 29.33
N CYS A 427 -6.22 17.45 30.50
CA CYS A 427 -5.15 16.48 30.69
C CYS A 427 -5.74 15.13 31.08
N PRO A 428 -5.34 14.01 30.46
CA PRO A 428 -5.90 12.70 30.78
C PRO A 428 -5.70 12.29 32.26
N HIS A 429 -4.63 12.75 32.89
CA HIS A 429 -4.37 12.50 34.31
C HIS A 429 -5.39 13.20 35.23
N LYS A 430 -5.84 14.40 34.84
CA LYS A 430 -6.87 15.14 35.60
C LYS A 430 -8.30 14.75 35.21
N CYS A 431 -8.47 14.29 33.97
CA CYS A 431 -9.74 13.93 33.37
C CYS A 431 -9.69 12.49 32.83
N PRO A 432 -9.58 11.49 33.72
CA PRO A 432 -9.45 10.09 33.31
C PRO A 432 -10.68 9.59 32.55
N GLY A 433 -10.49 8.61 31.66
CA GLY A 433 -11.58 7.95 30.93
C GLY A 433 -11.97 8.60 29.60
N LEU A 434 -11.59 9.86 29.30
CA LEU A 434 -11.96 10.52 28.04
C LEU A 434 -11.52 9.74 26.80
N TYR A 435 -10.29 9.24 26.76
CA TYR A 435 -9.80 8.47 25.62
C TYR A 435 -10.36 7.03 25.57
N GLN A 436 -10.97 6.56 26.67
CA GLN A 436 -11.57 5.23 26.82
C GLN A 436 -13.08 5.21 26.51
N THR A 437 -13.69 6.35 26.25
CA THR A 437 -15.13 6.50 26.00
C THR A 437 -15.39 7.15 24.64
N TYR A 438 -16.58 6.91 24.07
CA TYR A 438 -17.03 7.53 22.81
C TYR A 438 -18.54 7.76 22.85
N GLY A 439 -19.08 8.51 21.89
CA GLY A 439 -20.49 8.81 21.79
C GLY A 439 -21.03 9.56 23.02
N VAL A 440 -22.23 9.21 23.43
CA VAL A 440 -22.92 9.87 24.55
C VAL A 440 -22.13 9.77 25.88
N GLN A 441 -21.42 8.64 26.09
CA GLN A 441 -20.60 8.47 27.30
C GLN A 441 -19.43 9.47 27.33
N PHE A 442 -18.76 9.68 26.20
CA PHE A 442 -17.72 10.69 26.08
C PHE A 442 -18.29 12.10 26.32
N GLU A 443 -19.42 12.44 25.68
CA GLU A 443 -20.06 13.74 25.80
C GLU A 443 -20.40 14.04 27.25
N GLN A 444 -21.06 13.11 27.94
CA GLN A 444 -21.43 13.27 29.35
C GLN A 444 -20.22 13.43 30.27
N LEU A 445 -19.20 12.63 30.07
CA LEU A 445 -17.97 12.68 30.86
C LEU A 445 -17.20 13.99 30.63
N TYR A 446 -17.04 14.41 29.37
CA TYR A 446 -16.37 15.65 28.99
C TYR A 446 -17.09 16.87 29.60
N GLU A 447 -18.41 16.95 29.47
CA GLU A 447 -19.22 18.04 30.02
C GLU A 447 -19.26 18.03 31.56
N SER A 448 -19.14 16.87 32.23
CA SER A 448 -18.99 16.82 33.67
C SER A 448 -17.69 17.45 34.13
N TYR A 449 -16.59 17.18 33.46
CA TYR A 449 -15.30 17.79 33.74
C TYR A 449 -15.27 19.30 33.44
N GLU A 450 -16.00 19.75 32.43
CA GLU A 450 -16.18 21.18 32.18
C GLU A 450 -16.90 21.86 33.34
N ARG A 451 -18.02 21.29 33.82
CA ARG A 451 -18.78 21.81 34.96
C ARG A 451 -18.00 21.82 36.27
N GLU A 452 -17.12 20.83 36.45
CA GLU A 452 -16.24 20.72 37.60
C GLU A 452 -15.01 21.64 37.51
N GLY A 453 -14.80 22.31 36.37
CA GLY A 453 -13.65 23.20 36.16
C GLY A 453 -12.30 22.45 36.08
N ARG A 454 -12.29 21.17 35.66
CA ARG A 454 -11.09 20.32 35.62
C ARG A 454 -10.21 20.52 34.36
N PHE A 455 -10.61 21.36 33.45
CA PHE A 455 -9.83 21.73 32.28
C PHE A 455 -8.57 22.54 32.65
N ILE A 456 -7.57 22.55 31.80
CA ILE A 456 -6.36 23.38 31.91
C ILE A 456 -6.59 24.74 31.27
N HIS A 457 -7.16 24.76 30.07
CA HIS A 457 -7.54 25.97 29.35
C HIS A 457 -8.92 25.80 28.72
N GLN A 458 -9.63 26.91 28.56
CA GLN A 458 -10.85 26.97 27.78
C GLN A 458 -10.68 28.01 26.67
N ILE A 459 -10.94 27.63 25.44
CA ILE A 459 -10.70 28.43 24.23
C ILE A 459 -11.92 28.44 23.32
N PRO A 460 -12.09 29.45 22.45
CA PRO A 460 -13.04 29.34 21.36
C PRO A 460 -12.71 28.13 20.45
N ILE A 461 -13.69 27.27 20.20
CA ILE A 461 -13.49 26.09 19.33
C ILE A 461 -13.00 26.49 17.93
N TRP A 462 -13.43 27.67 17.47
CA TRP A 462 -13.04 28.21 16.18
C TRP A 462 -11.53 28.46 16.06
N ASP A 463 -10.88 28.91 17.14
CA ASP A 463 -9.44 29.19 17.14
C ASP A 463 -8.64 27.89 16.98
N LEU A 464 -9.05 26.80 17.63
CA LEU A 464 -8.45 25.48 17.42
C LEU A 464 -8.71 24.97 15.99
N TRP A 465 -9.94 25.16 15.48
CA TRP A 465 -10.27 24.78 14.12
C TRP A 465 -9.41 25.50 13.08
N GLU A 466 -9.22 26.82 13.23
CA GLU A 466 -8.31 27.59 12.36
C GLU A 466 -6.86 27.06 12.43
N ALA A 467 -6.37 26.73 13.61
CA ALA A 467 -5.02 26.15 13.77
C ALA A 467 -4.87 24.80 13.05
N ILE A 468 -5.89 23.93 13.12
CA ILE A 468 -5.94 22.67 12.37
C ILE A 468 -5.86 22.93 10.86
N LEU A 469 -6.70 23.83 10.35
CA LEU A 469 -6.72 24.16 8.91
C LEU A 469 -5.42 24.80 8.42
N VAL A 470 -4.78 25.63 9.25
CA VAL A 470 -3.46 26.21 8.94
C VAL A 470 -2.41 25.11 8.83
N SER A 471 -2.34 24.19 9.80
CA SER A 471 -1.42 23.05 9.77
C SER A 471 -1.63 22.21 8.50
N GLN A 472 -2.89 21.90 8.15
CA GLN A 472 -3.21 21.14 6.93
C GLN A 472 -2.76 21.86 5.66
N LYS A 473 -2.99 23.17 5.56
CA LYS A 473 -2.54 23.94 4.40
C LYS A 473 -1.01 24.04 4.28
N GLU A 474 -0.30 24.07 5.39
CA GLU A 474 1.16 24.18 5.38
C GLU A 474 1.86 22.84 5.16
N THR A 475 1.35 21.76 5.77
CA THR A 475 2.05 20.48 5.85
C THR A 475 1.36 19.31 5.15
N GLY A 476 0.11 19.47 4.71
CA GLY A 476 -0.73 18.40 4.17
C GLY A 476 -1.40 17.53 5.24
N GLY A 477 -1.10 17.73 6.52
CA GLY A 477 -1.66 17.08 7.70
C GLY A 477 -2.02 18.08 8.78
N PRO A 478 -2.63 17.66 9.90
CA PRO A 478 -2.84 16.26 10.34
C PRO A 478 -3.94 15.52 9.55
N TYR A 479 -3.87 14.17 9.59
CA TYR A 479 -4.97 13.32 9.16
C TYR A 479 -6.21 13.56 10.03
N MET A 480 -7.38 13.24 9.51
CA MET A 480 -8.65 13.44 10.23
C MET A 480 -9.42 12.13 10.27
N LEU A 481 -9.59 11.56 11.47
CA LEU A 481 -10.40 10.36 11.70
C LEU A 481 -11.47 10.66 12.76
N TYR A 482 -12.65 10.07 12.60
CA TYR A 482 -13.80 10.33 13.48
C TYR A 482 -13.96 9.19 14.49
N LYS A 483 -13.58 9.47 15.74
CA LYS A 483 -13.57 8.53 16.88
C LYS A 483 -14.89 7.77 17.01
N ASP A 484 -15.99 8.48 17.00
CA ASP A 484 -17.32 7.89 17.23
C ASP A 484 -17.78 7.05 16.05
N HIS A 485 -17.49 7.48 14.82
CA HIS A 485 -17.81 6.71 13.63
C HIS A 485 -17.04 5.39 13.57
N VAL A 486 -15.74 5.40 13.92
CA VAL A 486 -14.93 4.19 14.04
C VAL A 486 -15.54 3.25 15.07
N ASN A 487 -15.81 3.74 16.28
CA ASN A 487 -16.19 2.90 17.41
C ASN A 487 -17.63 2.39 17.33
N ARG A 488 -18.59 3.18 16.79
CA ARG A 488 -19.95 2.69 16.53
C ARG A 488 -20.01 1.58 15.46
N LYS A 489 -19.05 1.56 14.55
CA LYS A 489 -18.98 0.60 13.43
C LYS A 489 -17.82 -0.38 13.60
N ASN A 490 -17.42 -0.63 14.84
CA ASN A 490 -16.30 -1.48 15.20
C ASN A 490 -16.73 -2.95 15.24
N ALA A 491 -16.20 -3.78 14.34
CA ALA A 491 -16.44 -5.22 14.34
C ALA A 491 -15.72 -5.96 15.49
N GLN A 492 -14.79 -5.28 16.19
CA GLN A 492 -14.10 -5.77 17.40
C GLN A 492 -14.61 -5.07 18.69
N ALA A 493 -15.87 -4.64 18.73
CA ALA A 493 -16.42 -3.85 19.86
C ALA A 493 -16.37 -4.56 21.21
N ASN A 494 -16.34 -5.91 21.22
CA ASN A 494 -16.18 -6.73 22.43
C ASN A 494 -14.79 -6.61 23.07
N LEU A 495 -13.79 -6.10 22.38
CA LEU A 495 -12.43 -5.94 22.90
C LEU A 495 -12.26 -4.59 23.61
N GLY A 496 -12.93 -3.56 23.13
CA GLY A 496 -12.84 -2.23 23.70
C GLY A 496 -12.88 -1.11 22.67
N VAL A 497 -12.45 0.07 23.10
CA VAL A 497 -12.46 1.30 22.29
C VAL A 497 -11.19 1.38 21.43
N ILE A 498 -11.36 1.56 20.12
CA ILE A 498 -10.27 1.86 19.19
C ILE A 498 -9.84 3.32 19.41
N ARG A 499 -8.54 3.56 19.58
CA ARG A 499 -7.96 4.84 19.98
C ARG A 499 -7.10 5.50 18.90
N ASN A 500 -6.65 4.74 17.91
CA ASN A 500 -5.79 5.20 16.83
C ASN A 500 -5.96 4.34 15.57
N SER A 501 -5.26 4.70 14.52
CA SER A 501 -5.15 3.95 13.28
C SER A 501 -3.68 3.71 12.97
N ASN A 502 -3.39 3.10 11.82
CA ASN A 502 -2.04 2.87 11.32
C ASN A 502 -1.42 4.13 10.69
N LEU A 503 -0.29 3.95 10.01
CA LEU A 503 0.44 5.00 9.32
C LEU A 503 -0.34 5.68 8.19
N CYS A 504 -1.24 4.96 7.51
CA CYS A 504 -1.98 5.44 6.33
C CYS A 504 -3.49 5.62 6.56
N ALA A 505 -3.95 5.51 7.81
CA ALA A 505 -5.32 5.81 8.23
C ALA A 505 -6.42 4.91 7.66
N GLU A 506 -6.08 3.71 7.13
CA GLU A 506 -7.05 2.72 6.66
C GLU A 506 -7.33 1.60 7.66
N ILE A 507 -6.45 1.37 8.64
CA ILE A 507 -6.57 0.28 9.60
C ILE A 507 -7.18 0.82 10.90
N VAL A 508 -8.29 0.24 11.29
CA VAL A 508 -9.00 0.55 12.54
C VAL A 508 -9.23 -0.75 13.29
N GLU A 509 -8.27 -1.09 14.15
CA GLU A 509 -8.20 -2.31 14.94
C GLU A 509 -8.03 -1.97 16.41
N TYR A 510 -8.54 -2.84 17.30
CA TYR A 510 -8.31 -2.69 18.72
C TYR A 510 -6.82 -2.85 19.04
N SER A 511 -6.30 -1.93 19.81
CA SER A 511 -4.93 -1.93 20.32
C SER A 511 -4.86 -1.23 21.66
N ASP A 512 -4.09 -1.79 22.59
CA ASP A 512 -3.80 -1.21 23.89
C ASP A 512 -2.33 -1.40 24.27
N ASP A 513 -2.00 -1.22 25.55
CA ASP A 513 -0.65 -1.41 26.06
C ASP A 513 -0.25 -2.88 26.24
N GLN A 514 -1.20 -3.83 26.15
CA GLN A 514 -0.95 -5.28 26.27
C GLN A 514 -1.00 -5.99 24.90
N GLU A 515 -1.77 -5.46 23.95
CA GLU A 515 -1.91 -6.02 22.61
C GLU A 515 -1.71 -4.95 21.56
N TYR A 516 -0.71 -5.16 20.69
CA TYR A 516 -0.44 -4.29 19.54
C TYR A 516 -1.08 -4.88 18.29
N ALA A 517 -2.02 -4.17 17.70
CA ALA A 517 -2.70 -4.63 16.51
C ALA A 517 -1.74 -4.75 15.32
N VAL A 518 -1.98 -5.76 14.49
CA VAL A 518 -1.15 -6.06 13.31
C VAL A 518 -2.06 -6.41 12.15
N CYS A 519 -1.93 -5.71 11.03
CA CYS A 519 -2.71 -5.99 9.83
C CYS A 519 -1.86 -6.49 8.67
N ASN A 520 -2.35 -7.54 8.01
CA ASN A 520 -1.79 -8.14 6.81
C ASN A 520 -2.62 -7.70 5.60
N LEU A 521 -1.96 -7.16 4.57
CA LEU A 521 -2.62 -6.46 3.49
C LEU A 521 -2.37 -7.10 2.12
N ALA A 522 -3.40 -7.02 1.27
CA ALA A 522 -3.32 -7.31 -0.17
C ALA A 522 -4.31 -6.41 -0.93
N SER A 523 -4.10 -6.25 -2.23
CA SER A 523 -4.99 -5.45 -3.08
C SER A 523 -5.32 -6.16 -4.38
N VAL A 524 -6.61 -6.20 -4.73
CA VAL A 524 -7.10 -6.75 -6.00
C VAL A 524 -6.90 -5.71 -7.11
N ALA A 525 -6.35 -6.14 -8.23
CA ALA A 525 -6.26 -5.32 -9.43
C ALA A 525 -7.59 -5.39 -10.19
N LEU A 526 -8.46 -4.41 -9.97
CA LEU A 526 -9.82 -4.40 -10.56
C LEU A 526 -9.81 -4.46 -12.09
N THR A 527 -8.75 -3.97 -12.73
CA THR A 527 -8.57 -4.04 -14.20
C THR A 527 -8.54 -5.48 -14.72
N SER A 528 -8.11 -6.44 -13.90
CA SER A 528 -8.11 -7.86 -14.26
C SER A 528 -9.51 -8.47 -14.30
N CYS A 529 -10.50 -7.77 -13.73
CA CYS A 529 -11.91 -8.20 -13.71
C CYS A 529 -12.72 -7.59 -14.87
N VAL A 530 -12.11 -6.90 -15.82
CA VAL A 530 -12.80 -6.40 -17.02
C VAL A 530 -12.58 -7.37 -18.17
N ASP A 531 -13.68 -7.86 -18.75
CA ASP A 531 -13.69 -8.68 -19.95
C ASP A 531 -13.98 -7.82 -21.18
N THR A 532 -13.35 -8.16 -22.29
CA THR A 532 -13.62 -7.53 -23.59
C THR A 532 -14.19 -8.59 -24.52
N ASP A 533 -15.41 -8.37 -25.01
CA ASP A 533 -15.99 -9.20 -26.04
C ASP A 533 -15.19 -9.02 -27.34
N THR A 534 -14.70 -10.12 -27.89
CA THR A 534 -13.83 -10.09 -29.07
C THR A 534 -14.53 -9.69 -30.35
N GLN A 535 -15.85 -9.81 -30.43
CA GLN A 535 -16.66 -9.47 -31.63
C GLN A 535 -17.15 -8.04 -31.56
N THR A 536 -17.73 -7.64 -30.41
CA THR A 536 -18.35 -6.31 -30.25
C THR A 536 -17.39 -5.27 -29.70
N GLN A 537 -16.23 -5.69 -29.17
CA GLN A 537 -15.28 -4.86 -28.43
C GLN A 537 -15.89 -4.20 -27.16
N THR A 538 -17.06 -4.66 -26.74
CA THR A 538 -17.73 -4.17 -25.54
C THR A 538 -17.01 -4.69 -24.29
N GLN A 539 -16.77 -3.80 -23.34
CA GLN A 539 -16.15 -4.16 -22.06
C GLN A 539 -17.19 -4.27 -20.97
N THR A 540 -17.08 -5.33 -20.16
CA THR A 540 -17.98 -5.62 -19.04
C THR A 540 -17.19 -6.02 -17.81
N PHE A 541 -17.70 -5.68 -16.61
CA PHE A 541 -17.08 -6.06 -15.36
C PHE A 541 -17.51 -7.46 -14.93
N ASN A 542 -16.54 -8.33 -14.69
CA ASN A 542 -16.75 -9.73 -14.29
C ASN A 542 -16.73 -9.86 -12.75
N TYR A 543 -17.91 -9.83 -12.14
CA TYR A 543 -18.07 -9.96 -10.69
C TYR A 543 -17.73 -11.36 -10.19
N ARG A 544 -17.94 -12.40 -10.98
CA ARG A 544 -17.57 -13.77 -10.61
C ARG A 544 -16.05 -13.91 -10.45
N ARG A 545 -15.28 -13.38 -11.38
CA ARG A 545 -13.82 -13.37 -11.26
C ARG A 545 -13.36 -12.60 -10.03
N LEU A 546 -13.97 -11.44 -9.75
CA LEU A 546 -13.67 -10.68 -8.54
C LEU A 546 -13.90 -11.51 -7.27
N TYR A 547 -15.05 -12.20 -7.19
CA TYR A 547 -15.39 -13.08 -6.07
C TYR A 547 -14.32 -14.18 -5.87
N ASP A 548 -13.94 -14.88 -6.94
CA ASP A 548 -12.96 -15.97 -6.87
C ASP A 548 -11.57 -15.45 -6.42
N ILE A 549 -11.11 -14.32 -6.95
CA ILE A 549 -9.86 -13.67 -6.53
C ILE A 549 -9.90 -13.33 -5.05
N CYS A 550 -11.00 -12.76 -4.56
CA CYS A 550 -11.13 -12.36 -3.16
C CYS A 550 -11.09 -13.57 -2.21
N LYS A 551 -11.71 -14.69 -2.56
CA LYS A 551 -11.64 -15.93 -1.75
C LYS A 551 -10.21 -16.47 -1.65
N VAL A 552 -9.47 -16.50 -2.76
CA VAL A 552 -8.08 -16.95 -2.75
C VAL A 552 -7.21 -15.95 -1.95
N ALA A 553 -7.32 -14.66 -2.22
CA ALA A 553 -6.54 -13.63 -1.53
C ALA A 553 -6.78 -13.63 -0.02
N TYR A 554 -8.03 -13.78 0.45
CA TYR A 554 -8.35 -13.87 1.87
C TYR A 554 -7.69 -15.09 2.53
N ARG A 555 -7.81 -16.28 1.93
CA ARG A 555 -7.17 -17.50 2.46
C ARG A 555 -5.64 -17.35 2.55
N ARG A 556 -5.04 -16.63 1.60
CA ARG A 556 -3.58 -16.36 1.62
C ARG A 556 -3.21 -15.33 2.69
N LEU A 557 -4.05 -14.33 2.94
CA LEU A 557 -3.85 -13.38 4.03
C LEU A 557 -3.99 -14.04 5.41
N ASP A 558 -4.94 -14.95 5.59
CA ASP A 558 -5.05 -15.75 6.80
C ASP A 558 -3.79 -16.61 7.03
N ALA A 559 -3.26 -17.24 5.98
CA ALA A 559 -2.01 -18.01 6.06
C ALA A 559 -0.79 -17.16 6.44
N VAL A 560 -0.74 -15.88 6.03
CA VAL A 560 0.32 -14.95 6.44
C VAL A 560 0.42 -14.86 7.96
N ILE A 561 -0.72 -14.81 8.67
CA ILE A 561 -0.76 -14.69 10.14
C ILE A 561 0.01 -15.82 10.81
N ASP A 562 -0.12 -17.04 10.30
CA ASP A 562 0.47 -18.25 10.89
C ASP A 562 1.97 -18.42 10.59
N ILE A 563 2.49 -17.79 9.54
CA ILE A 563 3.89 -17.91 9.13
C ILE A 563 4.72 -16.66 9.43
N ASN A 564 4.08 -15.55 9.84
CA ASN A 564 4.71 -14.28 10.09
C ASN A 564 5.71 -14.34 11.26
N TYR A 565 6.84 -13.65 11.11
CA TYR A 565 7.72 -13.32 12.22
C TYR A 565 7.22 -12.03 12.90
N TYR A 566 6.96 -12.10 14.17
CA TYR A 566 6.50 -10.96 14.97
C TYR A 566 7.68 -10.31 15.72
N PRO A 567 7.99 -9.02 15.46
CA PRO A 567 9.11 -8.34 16.13
C PRO A 567 8.94 -8.17 17.64
N VAL A 568 7.69 -8.17 18.12
CA VAL A 568 7.29 -7.95 19.50
C VAL A 568 6.21 -8.97 19.89
N ARG A 569 6.24 -9.51 21.12
CA ARG A 569 5.30 -10.54 21.58
C ARG A 569 3.85 -10.05 21.59
N LYS A 570 3.62 -8.79 21.98
CA LYS A 570 2.29 -8.14 21.94
C LYS A 570 1.65 -8.15 20.55
N CYS A 571 2.47 -8.00 19.49
CA CYS A 571 2.01 -8.11 18.10
C CYS A 571 1.56 -9.54 17.77
N LYS A 572 2.32 -10.55 18.22
CA LYS A 572 1.99 -11.96 18.04
C LYS A 572 0.68 -12.31 18.72
N ARG A 573 0.53 -11.88 19.98
CA ARG A 573 -0.67 -12.09 20.80
C ARG A 573 -1.92 -11.55 20.09
N SER A 574 -1.94 -10.28 19.73
CA SER A 574 -3.06 -9.63 19.08
C SER A 574 -3.41 -10.30 17.75
N ASN A 575 -2.40 -10.51 16.88
CA ASN A 575 -2.66 -11.01 15.52
C ASN A 575 -3.17 -12.45 15.51
N LEU A 576 -2.66 -13.33 16.39
CA LEU A 576 -3.14 -14.72 16.51
C LEU A 576 -4.53 -14.80 17.16
N ARG A 577 -4.83 -13.93 18.14
CA ARG A 577 -6.13 -13.91 18.83
C ARG A 577 -7.26 -13.40 17.93
N HIS A 578 -7.00 -12.35 17.15
CA HIS A 578 -8.06 -11.61 16.44
C HIS A 578 -8.05 -11.86 14.94
N ARG A 579 -6.92 -12.26 14.37
CA ARG A 579 -6.72 -12.60 12.94
C ARG A 579 -7.30 -11.57 11.96
N PRO A 580 -6.99 -10.27 12.11
CA PRO A 580 -7.47 -9.27 11.19
C PRO A 580 -6.65 -9.28 9.90
N VAL A 581 -7.30 -8.99 8.78
CA VAL A 581 -6.68 -8.78 7.48
C VAL A 581 -7.30 -7.56 6.80
N GLY A 582 -6.62 -7.01 5.80
CA GLY A 582 -7.12 -5.91 4.98
C GLY A 582 -6.96 -6.21 3.50
N LEU A 583 -8.06 -6.61 2.83
CA LEU A 583 -8.10 -6.74 1.37
C LEU A 583 -8.66 -5.46 0.76
N GLY A 584 -7.84 -4.74 0.01
CA GLY A 584 -8.20 -3.52 -0.70
C GLY A 584 -8.26 -3.70 -2.21
N VAL A 585 -8.26 -2.58 -2.92
CA VAL A 585 -8.32 -2.51 -4.38
C VAL A 585 -7.24 -1.61 -4.97
N GLN A 586 -6.98 -1.75 -6.27
CA GLN A 586 -6.22 -0.84 -7.10
C GLN A 586 -6.82 -0.78 -8.51
N GLY A 587 -6.64 0.34 -9.21
CA GLY A 587 -7.09 0.49 -10.59
C GLY A 587 -8.56 0.83 -10.74
N TRP A 588 -9.20 1.45 -9.73
CA TRP A 588 -10.60 1.86 -9.84
C TRP A 588 -10.82 2.85 -11.00
N ALA A 589 -10.00 3.90 -11.10
CA ALA A 589 -10.11 4.86 -12.20
C ALA A 589 -9.84 4.21 -13.56
N ASP A 590 -8.92 3.23 -13.65
CA ASP A 590 -8.68 2.48 -14.88
C ASP A 590 -9.93 1.71 -15.30
N VAL A 591 -10.62 1.05 -14.36
CA VAL A 591 -11.87 0.31 -14.66
C VAL A 591 -12.95 1.24 -15.19
N LEU A 592 -13.13 2.41 -14.58
CA LEU A 592 -14.08 3.40 -15.07
C LEU A 592 -13.76 3.79 -16.53
N LEU A 593 -12.48 4.08 -16.81
CA LEU A 593 -12.05 4.43 -18.18
C LEU A 593 -12.23 3.27 -19.17
N MET A 594 -11.97 2.02 -18.75
CA MET A 594 -12.19 0.84 -19.58
C MET A 594 -13.67 0.64 -19.88
N LEU A 595 -14.56 0.85 -18.91
CA LEU A 595 -16.01 0.70 -19.07
C LEU A 595 -16.68 1.95 -19.67
N ASP A 596 -15.90 2.96 -20.07
CA ASP A 596 -16.37 4.21 -20.63
C ASP A 596 -17.26 5.05 -19.68
N LEU A 597 -16.97 4.99 -18.38
CA LEU A 597 -17.72 5.67 -17.33
C LEU A 597 -16.90 6.84 -16.76
N PRO A 598 -17.45 8.07 -16.72
CA PRO A 598 -16.85 9.16 -15.95
C PRO A 598 -17.15 9.01 -14.45
N PHE A 599 -16.34 9.66 -13.59
CA PHE A 599 -16.71 9.86 -12.18
C PHE A 599 -17.97 10.72 -12.05
N GLU A 600 -18.07 11.73 -12.90
CA GLU A 600 -19.13 12.75 -12.90
C GLU A 600 -19.53 13.12 -14.32
N ASP A 601 -20.82 13.32 -14.53
CA ASP A 601 -21.38 13.87 -15.75
C ASP A 601 -21.57 15.38 -15.60
N THR A 602 -21.24 16.16 -16.63
CA THR A 602 -21.52 17.58 -16.68
C THR A 602 -23.00 17.81 -16.95
N VAL A 603 -23.69 18.49 -16.03
CA VAL A 603 -25.11 18.88 -16.15
C VAL A 603 -25.23 20.26 -16.79
N ASN A 604 -24.35 21.19 -16.44
CA ASN A 604 -24.31 22.53 -17.00
C ASN A 604 -22.85 22.98 -17.16
N GLU A 605 -22.45 23.18 -18.40
CA GLU A 605 -21.06 23.51 -18.76
C GLU A 605 -20.67 24.94 -18.33
N GLU A 606 -21.59 25.90 -18.47
CA GLU A 606 -21.35 27.30 -18.09
C GLU A 606 -21.15 27.46 -16.58
N ARG A 607 -21.99 26.76 -15.81
CA ARG A 607 -21.92 26.79 -14.32
C ARG A 607 -20.93 25.77 -13.75
N LYS A 608 -20.30 24.97 -14.60
CA LYS A 608 -19.41 23.86 -14.21
C LYS A 608 -20.04 22.94 -13.16
N SER A 609 -21.35 22.69 -13.29
CA SER A 609 -22.07 21.81 -12.36
C SER A 609 -22.03 20.37 -12.86
N THR A 610 -21.73 19.45 -11.96
CA THR A 610 -21.61 18.02 -12.22
C THR A 610 -22.51 17.21 -11.30
N VAL A 611 -22.82 16.00 -11.71
CA VAL A 611 -23.52 14.99 -10.90
C VAL A 611 -22.72 13.68 -10.98
N ILE A 612 -22.73 12.90 -9.90
CA ILE A 612 -22.07 11.59 -9.88
C ILE A 612 -22.69 10.70 -10.95
N ASN A 613 -21.85 10.06 -11.78
CA ASN A 613 -22.33 9.11 -12.77
C ASN A 613 -23.03 7.91 -12.06
N PRO A 614 -24.31 7.63 -12.39
CA PRO A 614 -25.09 6.61 -11.68
C PRO A 614 -24.54 5.19 -11.86
N HIS A 615 -23.98 4.86 -13.04
CA HIS A 615 -23.40 3.55 -13.32
C HIS A 615 -22.07 3.36 -12.59
N ALA A 616 -21.23 4.40 -12.53
CA ALA A 616 -20.00 4.37 -11.72
C ALA A 616 -20.33 4.17 -10.23
N ARG A 617 -21.39 4.82 -9.74
CA ARG A 617 -21.88 4.69 -8.38
C ARG A 617 -22.38 3.27 -8.07
N GLU A 618 -23.17 2.67 -8.96
CA GLU A 618 -23.65 1.30 -8.81
C GLU A 618 -22.50 0.29 -8.83
N LEU A 619 -21.58 0.42 -9.81
CA LEU A 619 -20.38 -0.42 -9.89
C LEU A 619 -19.54 -0.36 -8.61
N ASN A 620 -19.36 0.84 -8.05
CA ASN A 620 -18.62 1.07 -6.81
C ASN A 620 -19.20 0.28 -5.62
N ARG A 621 -20.53 0.30 -5.46
CA ARG A 621 -21.23 -0.47 -4.41
C ARG A 621 -21.11 -1.97 -4.63
N LYS A 622 -21.40 -2.44 -5.84
CA LYS A 622 -21.37 -3.87 -6.19
C LYS A 622 -19.97 -4.48 -5.99
N ILE A 623 -18.91 -3.78 -6.40
CA ILE A 623 -17.54 -4.24 -6.16
C ILE A 623 -17.27 -4.39 -4.65
N ALA A 624 -17.64 -3.40 -3.85
CA ALA A 624 -17.41 -3.45 -2.41
C ALA A 624 -18.17 -4.61 -1.76
N GLU A 625 -19.41 -4.83 -2.18
CA GLU A 625 -20.30 -5.89 -1.71
C GLU A 625 -19.74 -7.27 -2.03
N VAL A 626 -19.40 -7.55 -3.29
CA VAL A 626 -18.81 -8.84 -3.71
C VAL A 626 -17.56 -9.17 -2.93
N MET A 627 -16.68 -8.19 -2.78
CA MET A 627 -15.42 -8.40 -2.06
C MET A 627 -15.65 -8.76 -0.58
N TYR A 628 -16.57 -8.07 0.08
CA TYR A 628 -16.87 -8.33 1.49
C TYR A 628 -17.53 -9.70 1.66
N TYR A 629 -18.54 -10.00 0.83
CA TYR A 629 -19.21 -11.30 0.83
C TYR A 629 -18.22 -12.46 0.67
N ALA A 630 -17.37 -12.40 -0.36
CA ALA A 630 -16.38 -13.43 -0.66
C ALA A 630 -15.38 -13.65 0.50
N CYS A 631 -14.95 -12.57 1.18
CA CYS A 631 -14.05 -12.67 2.33
C CYS A 631 -14.75 -13.30 3.54
N VAL A 632 -15.98 -12.90 3.87
CA VAL A 632 -16.77 -13.45 4.98
C VAL A 632 -17.06 -14.92 4.73
N GLU A 633 -17.46 -15.30 3.51
CA GLU A 633 -17.72 -16.68 3.15
C GLU A 633 -16.45 -17.54 3.25
N ALA A 634 -15.32 -17.09 2.70
CA ALA A 634 -14.06 -17.80 2.83
C ALA A 634 -13.63 -17.95 4.30
N SER A 635 -13.91 -16.97 5.14
CA SER A 635 -13.61 -16.99 6.57
C SER A 635 -14.44 -18.03 7.32
N THR A 636 -15.74 -18.08 7.06
CA THR A 636 -16.61 -19.10 7.70
C THR A 636 -16.31 -20.52 7.18
N GLU A 637 -15.94 -20.69 5.91
CA GLU A 637 -15.48 -21.97 5.38
C GLU A 637 -14.20 -22.48 6.10
N LEU A 638 -13.24 -21.57 6.34
CA LEU A 638 -12.03 -21.92 7.10
C LEU A 638 -12.35 -22.27 8.55
N ALA A 639 -13.26 -21.55 9.20
CA ALA A 639 -13.72 -21.86 10.56
C ALA A 639 -14.39 -23.25 10.61
N ALA A 640 -15.32 -23.54 9.71
CA ALA A 640 -16.00 -24.82 9.61
C ALA A 640 -15.03 -25.99 9.39
N ALA A 641 -14.04 -25.83 8.51
CA ALA A 641 -13.04 -26.86 8.23
C ALA A 641 -12.15 -27.20 9.44
N ARG A 642 -11.94 -26.24 10.37
CA ARG A 642 -11.13 -26.44 11.57
C ARG A 642 -11.88 -27.08 12.73
N GLU A 643 -13.22 -26.97 12.77
CA GLU A 643 -14.05 -27.22 13.96
C GLU A 643 -13.85 -28.64 14.52
N GLN A 644 -13.86 -29.66 13.65
CA GLN A 644 -13.70 -31.04 14.09
C GLN A 644 -12.32 -31.34 14.69
N GLY A 645 -11.27 -30.81 14.07
CA GLY A 645 -9.91 -31.00 14.60
C GLY A 645 -9.71 -30.26 15.91
N MET A 646 -10.21 -29.01 15.99
CA MET A 646 -10.13 -28.20 17.21
C MET A 646 -10.92 -28.85 18.38
N SER A 647 -12.04 -29.55 18.12
CA SER A 647 -12.77 -30.30 19.14
C SER A 647 -11.89 -31.40 19.76
N LYS A 648 -11.16 -32.16 18.94
CA LYS A 648 -10.22 -33.18 19.44
C LYS A 648 -9.08 -32.56 20.25
N LEU A 649 -8.54 -31.42 19.81
CA LEU A 649 -7.46 -30.73 20.55
C LEU A 649 -7.98 -30.17 21.87
N ARG A 650 -9.22 -29.71 21.92
CA ARG A 650 -9.88 -29.27 23.17
C ARG A 650 -9.94 -30.36 24.22
N GLU A 651 -10.31 -31.60 23.85
CA GLU A 651 -10.33 -32.75 24.76
C GLU A 651 -8.92 -32.98 25.36
N LEU A 652 -7.88 -32.91 24.52
CA LEU A 652 -6.49 -33.07 24.97
C LEU A 652 -6.02 -31.93 25.88
N TRP A 653 -6.50 -30.70 25.64
CA TRP A 653 -6.23 -29.57 26.51
C TRP A 653 -6.92 -29.71 27.87
N ILE A 654 -8.19 -30.12 27.91
CA ILE A 654 -8.92 -30.40 29.15
C ILE A 654 -8.21 -31.49 29.97
N ASP A 655 -7.67 -32.53 29.33
CA ASP A 655 -6.88 -33.60 29.93
C ASP A 655 -5.46 -33.16 30.36
N ASN A 656 -5.08 -31.87 30.26
CA ASN A 656 -3.74 -31.34 30.50
C ASN A 656 -2.62 -32.01 29.67
N LYS A 657 -2.95 -32.58 28.52
CA LYS A 657 -1.97 -33.13 27.56
C LYS A 657 -1.37 -32.06 26.66
N ILE A 658 -2.02 -30.92 26.47
CA ILE A 658 -1.57 -29.73 25.81
C ILE A 658 -1.53 -28.62 26.84
N VAL A 659 -0.34 -28.00 27.02
CA VAL A 659 -0.12 -26.92 27.98
C VAL A 659 0.44 -25.71 27.22
N PHE A 660 -0.12 -24.53 27.47
CA PHE A 660 0.28 -23.28 26.87
C PHE A 660 1.19 -22.46 27.78
N THR A 661 1.85 -21.46 27.21
CA THR A 661 2.49 -20.37 27.94
C THR A 661 1.46 -19.57 28.76
N ASP A 662 1.91 -18.80 29.72
CA ASP A 662 1.02 -17.98 30.59
C ASP A 662 0.14 -17.00 29.81
N ASP A 663 0.58 -16.57 28.64
CA ASP A 663 -0.21 -15.73 27.74
C ASP A 663 -1.14 -16.53 26.79
N GLY A 664 -1.14 -17.85 26.88
CA GLY A 664 -2.00 -18.74 26.10
C GLY A 664 -1.69 -18.84 24.59
N ILE A 665 -0.52 -18.37 24.15
CA ILE A 665 -0.19 -18.25 22.71
C ILE A 665 0.66 -19.41 22.21
N ASP A 666 1.66 -19.83 22.95
CA ASP A 666 2.59 -20.89 22.54
C ASP A 666 2.37 -22.16 23.36
N ILE A 667 2.50 -23.31 22.72
CA ILE A 667 2.43 -24.61 23.41
C ILE A 667 3.81 -24.91 24.01
N VAL A 668 3.85 -25.12 25.31
CA VAL A 668 5.06 -25.47 26.07
C VAL A 668 5.21 -26.98 26.31
N SER A 669 4.11 -27.73 26.27
CA SER A 669 4.14 -29.16 26.45
C SER A 669 3.04 -29.88 25.65
N MET A 670 3.39 -31.06 25.11
CA MET A 670 2.50 -31.99 24.41
C MET A 670 2.71 -33.42 24.97
N ASN A 671 2.41 -33.60 26.24
CA ASN A 671 2.71 -34.83 26.96
C ASN A 671 1.86 -36.03 26.50
N GLY A 672 2.49 -37.11 26.04
CA GLY A 672 1.84 -38.34 25.71
C GLY A 672 0.95 -38.30 24.45
N LEU A 673 1.12 -37.28 23.58
CA LEU A 673 0.40 -37.23 22.31
C LEU A 673 0.97 -38.20 21.30
N SER A 674 0.05 -38.88 20.54
CA SER A 674 0.43 -39.66 19.36
C SER A 674 1.00 -38.78 18.26
N GLU A 675 1.77 -39.32 17.31
CA GLU A 675 2.27 -38.60 16.15
C GLU A 675 1.14 -37.95 15.33
N GLU A 676 -0.01 -38.62 15.24
CA GLU A 676 -1.21 -38.08 14.57
C GLU A 676 -1.71 -36.80 15.27
N MET A 677 -1.77 -36.81 16.60
CA MET A 677 -2.22 -35.66 17.36
C MET A 677 -1.19 -34.52 17.36
N GLN A 678 0.10 -34.85 17.43
CA GLN A 678 1.16 -33.84 17.25
C GLN A 678 1.06 -33.16 15.87
N ARG A 679 0.83 -33.95 14.82
CA ARG A 679 0.60 -33.43 13.46
C ARG A 679 -0.64 -32.54 13.39
N LEU A 680 -1.73 -32.92 14.07
CA LEU A 680 -2.95 -32.09 14.11
C LEU A 680 -2.71 -30.76 14.82
N VAL A 681 -1.90 -30.72 15.89
CA VAL A 681 -1.47 -29.49 16.57
C VAL A 681 -0.65 -28.61 15.62
N GLU A 682 0.30 -29.19 14.87
CA GLU A 682 1.11 -28.47 13.89
C GLU A 682 0.27 -27.92 12.73
N GLU A 683 -0.77 -28.63 12.31
CA GLU A 683 -1.69 -28.21 11.25
C GLU A 683 -2.61 -27.08 11.70
N LEU A 684 -3.28 -27.24 12.83
CA LEU A 684 -4.30 -26.31 13.30
C LEU A 684 -3.73 -25.13 14.11
N ARG A 685 -2.55 -25.30 14.73
CA ARG A 685 -1.89 -24.25 15.53
C ARG A 685 -2.85 -23.57 16.49
N PRO A 686 -3.42 -24.31 17.43
CA PRO A 686 -4.38 -23.74 18.37
C PRO A 686 -3.66 -22.75 19.29
N ILE A 687 -4.41 -21.76 19.77
CA ILE A 687 -4.07 -20.98 20.96
C ILE A 687 -5.09 -21.31 22.05
N GLU A 688 -4.73 -21.09 23.32
CA GLU A 688 -5.56 -21.48 24.46
C GLU A 688 -6.98 -20.88 24.37
N GLY A 689 -7.10 -19.60 24.02
CA GLY A 689 -8.40 -18.93 23.88
C GLY A 689 -9.30 -19.48 22.76
N GLU A 690 -8.80 -20.30 21.84
CA GLU A 690 -9.61 -21.05 20.87
C GLU A 690 -10.16 -22.37 21.50
N LEU A 691 -9.42 -22.99 22.42
CA LEU A 691 -9.79 -24.24 23.08
C LEU A 691 -10.63 -24.02 24.34
N ASN A 692 -10.49 -22.86 25.00
CA ASN A 692 -11.21 -22.49 26.22
C ASN A 692 -12.62 -22.00 25.97
N ARG A 693 -13.42 -22.76 25.19
CA ARG A 693 -14.81 -22.41 24.88
C ARG A 693 -15.60 -23.66 24.41
N ASP A 694 -16.93 -23.60 24.49
CA ASP A 694 -17.80 -24.76 24.21
C ASP A 694 -18.37 -24.76 22.78
N SER A 695 -18.24 -23.67 22.01
CA SER A 695 -18.78 -23.54 20.67
C SER A 695 -17.84 -22.76 19.73
N HIS A 696 -18.10 -22.88 18.43
CA HIS A 696 -17.35 -22.16 17.38
C HIS A 696 -15.82 -22.38 17.47
N LEU A 697 -15.41 -23.61 17.75
CA LEU A 697 -14.01 -23.97 18.00
C LEU A 697 -13.06 -23.64 16.84
N GLY A 698 -13.58 -23.60 15.60
CA GLY A 698 -12.78 -23.21 14.43
C GLY A 698 -12.61 -21.71 14.19
N SER A 699 -13.37 -20.86 14.91
CA SER A 699 -13.33 -19.40 14.74
C SER A 699 -12.13 -18.77 15.46
N TYR A 700 -11.85 -17.47 15.21
CA TYR A 700 -10.80 -16.75 15.91
C TYR A 700 -11.08 -16.61 17.42
N SER A 701 -10.05 -16.49 18.24
CA SER A 701 -10.12 -16.61 19.70
C SER A 701 -11.15 -15.69 20.36
N SER A 702 -11.22 -14.42 19.93
CA SER A 702 -12.14 -13.42 20.49
C SER A 702 -13.47 -13.29 19.72
N PHE A 703 -13.90 -14.34 19.00
CA PHE A 703 -15.17 -14.35 18.26
C PHE A 703 -16.39 -14.22 19.18
N ILE A 704 -16.39 -14.94 20.30
CA ILE A 704 -17.49 -14.91 21.26
C ILE A 704 -17.67 -13.49 21.81
N GLY A 705 -18.90 -12.99 21.78
CA GLY A 705 -19.25 -11.63 22.21
C GLY A 705 -19.02 -10.54 21.16
N SER A 706 -18.37 -10.85 20.02
CA SER A 706 -18.20 -9.90 18.92
C SER A 706 -19.53 -9.51 18.27
N PRO A 707 -19.61 -8.41 17.51
CA PRO A 707 -20.79 -8.09 16.71
C PRO A 707 -21.20 -9.22 15.77
N ALA A 708 -20.24 -9.90 15.12
CA ALA A 708 -20.52 -11.02 14.24
C ALA A 708 -21.11 -12.23 14.98
N TYR A 709 -20.66 -12.52 16.20
CA TYR A 709 -21.30 -13.52 17.08
C TYR A 709 -22.75 -13.15 17.40
N GLN A 710 -23.05 -11.84 17.53
CA GLN A 710 -24.40 -11.32 17.75
C GLN A 710 -25.24 -11.23 16.46
N GLY A 711 -24.76 -11.76 15.34
CA GLY A 711 -25.44 -11.71 14.03
C GLY A 711 -25.32 -10.36 13.32
N LYS A 712 -24.35 -9.51 13.71
CA LYS A 712 -24.15 -8.18 13.13
C LYS A 712 -22.87 -8.15 12.28
N LEU A 713 -23.00 -8.22 10.98
CA LEU A 713 -21.93 -7.95 10.04
C LEU A 713 -21.78 -6.44 9.78
N GLN A 714 -20.76 -6.01 9.02
CA GLN A 714 -20.41 -4.59 8.89
C GLN A 714 -21.56 -3.72 8.36
N TYR A 715 -22.33 -4.20 7.40
CA TYR A 715 -23.48 -3.47 6.85
C TYR A 715 -24.58 -3.20 7.88
N HIS A 716 -24.81 -4.13 8.83
CA HIS A 716 -25.72 -3.89 9.96
C HIS A 716 -25.24 -2.75 10.86
N LEU A 717 -23.91 -2.62 11.06
CA LEU A 717 -23.33 -1.52 11.85
C LEU A 717 -23.47 -0.15 11.13
N TRP A 718 -23.73 -0.16 9.82
CA TRP A 718 -24.07 1.01 9.03
C TRP A 718 -25.60 1.21 8.88
N GLY A 719 -26.43 0.32 9.41
CA GLY A 719 -27.88 0.36 9.24
C GLY A 719 -28.32 0.11 7.80
N VAL A 720 -27.60 -0.75 7.08
CA VAL A 720 -27.89 -1.14 5.69
C VAL A 720 -28.24 -2.62 5.68
N GLU A 721 -29.28 -2.97 4.92
CA GLU A 721 -29.64 -4.35 4.61
C GLU A 721 -29.31 -4.61 3.14
N PRO A 722 -28.37 -5.51 2.82
CA PRO A 722 -28.02 -5.83 1.44
C PRO A 722 -29.08 -6.73 0.79
N GLU A 723 -29.26 -6.58 -0.50
CA GLU A 723 -30.15 -7.42 -1.31
C GLU A 723 -29.36 -8.57 -1.93
N ASN A 724 -30.03 -9.70 -2.16
CA ASN A 724 -29.45 -10.81 -2.91
C ASN A 724 -29.44 -10.48 -4.41
N TRP A 725 -28.35 -10.79 -5.11
CA TRP A 725 -28.24 -10.61 -6.55
C TRP A 725 -27.29 -11.61 -7.21
N ASP A 726 -27.45 -11.80 -8.52
CA ASP A 726 -26.68 -12.74 -9.35
C ASP A 726 -25.36 -12.08 -9.81
N LEU A 727 -24.23 -12.78 -9.69
CA LEU A 727 -22.92 -12.32 -10.19
C LEU A 727 -22.83 -12.27 -11.73
N GLY A 728 -23.85 -12.74 -12.44
CA GLY A 728 -23.94 -12.78 -13.89
C GLY A 728 -23.67 -14.15 -14.51
N ASP A 729 -23.44 -15.17 -13.70
CA ASP A 729 -23.21 -16.57 -14.10
C ASP A 729 -24.16 -17.57 -13.43
N GLY A 730 -25.22 -17.08 -12.75
CA GLY A 730 -26.14 -17.87 -11.93
C GLY A 730 -25.71 -18.07 -10.48
N THR A 731 -24.56 -17.53 -10.08
CA THR A 731 -24.10 -17.52 -8.67
C THR A 731 -24.79 -16.40 -7.91
N ILE A 732 -25.62 -16.75 -6.94
CA ILE A 732 -26.37 -15.76 -6.14
C ILE A 732 -25.59 -15.42 -4.88
N LEU A 733 -25.34 -14.14 -4.62
CA LEU A 733 -24.93 -13.65 -3.31
C LEU A 733 -26.15 -13.73 -2.37
N ASN A 734 -26.17 -14.73 -1.51
CA ASN A 734 -27.26 -14.95 -0.57
C ASN A 734 -26.84 -14.58 0.85
N TRP A 735 -27.12 -13.35 1.25
CA TRP A 735 -26.70 -12.80 2.54
C TRP A 735 -27.29 -13.55 3.73
N LYS A 736 -28.57 -13.95 3.68
CA LYS A 736 -29.21 -14.71 4.76
C LYS A 736 -28.59 -16.07 4.95
N GLU A 737 -28.23 -16.75 3.88
CA GLU A 737 -27.51 -18.02 3.95
C GLU A 737 -26.12 -17.85 4.55
N LEU A 738 -25.40 -16.79 4.15
CA LEU A 738 -24.09 -16.47 4.68
C LEU A 738 -24.16 -16.16 6.19
N GLU A 739 -25.13 -15.37 6.64
CA GLU A 739 -25.38 -15.09 8.05
C GLU A 739 -25.65 -16.37 8.86
N GLN A 740 -26.40 -17.31 8.30
CA GLN A 740 -26.64 -18.61 8.92
C GLN A 740 -25.36 -19.44 9.03
N LYS A 741 -24.50 -19.42 8.00
CA LYS A 741 -23.17 -20.09 8.04
C LYS A 741 -22.28 -19.45 9.12
N VAL A 742 -22.25 -18.12 9.20
CA VAL A 742 -21.50 -17.39 10.24
C VAL A 742 -22.04 -17.69 11.64
N SER A 743 -23.36 -17.72 11.83
CA SER A 743 -23.97 -18.07 13.10
C SER A 743 -23.66 -19.51 13.54
N ARG A 744 -23.51 -20.44 12.58
CA ARG A 744 -23.24 -21.86 12.85
C ARG A 744 -21.77 -22.12 13.16
N HIS A 745 -20.85 -21.60 12.35
CA HIS A 745 -19.43 -21.97 12.37
C HIS A 745 -18.53 -20.84 12.88
N GLY A 746 -19.03 -19.60 12.98
CA GLY A 746 -18.23 -18.43 13.26
C GLY A 746 -17.37 -17.99 12.07
N LEU A 747 -16.35 -17.19 12.37
CA LEU A 747 -15.42 -16.61 11.40
C LEU A 747 -13.99 -16.95 11.80
N ARG A 748 -13.10 -17.19 10.82
CA ARG A 748 -11.67 -17.43 11.07
C ARG A 748 -10.92 -16.15 11.41
N GLY A 749 -11.37 -14.98 10.95
CA GLY A 749 -10.77 -13.66 11.21
C GLY A 749 -11.80 -12.63 11.61
N SER A 750 -11.38 -11.59 12.32
CA SER A 750 -12.27 -10.54 12.85
C SER A 750 -12.54 -9.40 11.87
N LEU A 751 -11.63 -9.13 10.94
CA LEU A 751 -11.69 -8.03 9.97
C LEU A 751 -11.18 -8.52 8.61
N PHE A 752 -11.71 -7.94 7.52
CA PHE A 752 -11.52 -8.45 6.16
C PHE A 752 -11.03 -7.40 5.17
N ARG A 753 -11.55 -6.17 5.22
CA ARG A 753 -11.38 -5.18 4.17
C ARG A 753 -10.84 -3.85 4.66
N ALA A 754 -9.79 -3.37 3.95
CA ALA A 754 -9.22 -2.04 4.11
C ALA A 754 -8.74 -1.53 2.74
N ASN A 755 -9.04 -0.29 2.38
CA ASN A 755 -8.53 0.31 1.16
C ASN A 755 -7.27 1.14 1.45
N MET A 756 -6.10 0.47 1.32
CA MET A 756 -4.79 1.07 1.48
C MET A 756 -4.37 1.87 0.24
N PRO A 757 -3.33 2.74 0.32
CA PRO A 757 -2.92 3.61 -0.79
C PRO A 757 -2.36 2.89 -2.03
N THR A 758 -1.85 1.67 -1.93
CA THR A 758 -1.27 0.83 -3.01
C THR A 758 -0.15 1.48 -3.82
N ALA A 759 0.59 2.45 -3.28
CA ALA A 759 1.49 3.33 -4.02
C ALA A 759 2.56 2.63 -4.90
N SER A 760 3.10 1.46 -4.48
CA SER A 760 4.10 0.70 -5.25
C SER A 760 3.49 -0.49 -5.99
N THR A 761 2.53 -1.18 -5.37
CA THR A 761 1.93 -2.39 -5.95
C THR A 761 1.07 -2.08 -7.17
N SER A 762 0.36 -0.95 -7.15
CA SER A 762 -0.35 -0.46 -8.34
C SER A 762 0.61 -0.12 -9.49
N GLN A 763 1.78 0.41 -9.17
CA GLN A 763 2.84 0.72 -10.13
C GLN A 763 3.38 -0.52 -10.85
N ILE A 764 3.59 -1.61 -10.09
CA ILE A 764 4.06 -2.89 -10.62
C ILE A 764 3.06 -3.43 -11.66
N LEU A 765 1.77 -3.30 -11.37
CA LEU A 765 0.70 -3.81 -12.23
C LEU A 765 0.22 -2.81 -13.30
N GLY A 766 0.78 -1.59 -13.35
CA GLY A 766 0.41 -0.55 -14.31
C GLY A 766 -0.99 0.04 -14.08
N ASN A 767 -1.46 0.04 -12.82
CA ASN A 767 -2.75 0.57 -12.39
C ASN A 767 -2.61 1.92 -11.66
N VAL A 768 -3.69 2.65 -11.59
CA VAL A 768 -3.84 3.80 -10.67
C VAL A 768 -3.96 3.32 -9.21
N GLU A 769 -3.53 4.16 -8.29
CA GLU A 769 -3.53 3.89 -6.87
C GLU A 769 -4.96 3.77 -6.30
N ALA A 770 -5.27 2.68 -5.59
CA ALA A 770 -6.51 2.45 -4.84
C ALA A 770 -7.80 2.86 -5.58
N ASN A 771 -8.61 3.73 -4.95
CA ASN A 771 -9.86 4.29 -5.48
C ASN A 771 -9.68 5.72 -6.03
N GLU A 772 -8.43 6.16 -6.24
CA GLU A 772 -8.17 7.54 -6.65
C GLU A 772 -8.43 7.80 -8.13
N PRO A 773 -8.90 9.00 -8.51
CA PRO A 773 -8.84 9.47 -9.89
C PRO A 773 -7.37 9.70 -10.31
N TYR A 774 -7.10 9.71 -11.60
CA TYR A 774 -5.79 10.12 -12.13
C TYR A 774 -5.43 11.54 -11.68
N LYS A 775 -4.21 11.72 -11.16
CA LYS A 775 -3.74 13.05 -10.74
C LYS A 775 -3.67 14.03 -11.91
N TYR A 776 -3.14 13.56 -13.03
CA TYR A 776 -2.97 14.32 -14.27
C TYR A 776 -3.02 13.36 -15.47
N ALA A 777 -3.49 13.82 -16.60
CA ALA A 777 -3.47 13.05 -17.85
C ALA A 777 -2.06 12.92 -18.45
N ILE A 778 -1.20 13.92 -18.22
CA ILE A 778 0.24 13.90 -18.57
C ILE A 778 0.99 14.47 -17.37
N TYR A 779 2.01 13.78 -16.88
CA TYR A 779 2.83 14.22 -15.76
C TYR A 779 4.27 13.72 -15.86
N THR A 780 5.17 14.41 -15.17
CA THR A 780 6.56 13.97 -15.04
C THR A 780 6.70 13.04 -13.84
N ARG A 781 7.26 11.86 -14.07
CA ARG A 781 7.60 10.90 -13.04
C ARG A 781 9.09 10.86 -12.84
N ARG A 782 9.53 11.12 -11.60
CA ARG A 782 10.93 10.99 -11.20
C ARG A 782 11.14 9.59 -10.61
N VAL A 783 12.03 8.82 -11.21
CA VAL A 783 12.50 7.52 -10.73
C VAL A 783 14.04 7.54 -10.65
N THR A 784 14.64 6.51 -10.04
CA THR A 784 16.10 6.44 -9.89
C THR A 784 16.84 6.52 -11.24
N ALA A 785 16.20 6.05 -12.31
CA ALA A 785 16.77 6.05 -13.67
C ALA A 785 16.64 7.40 -14.41
N GLY A 786 15.95 8.40 -13.84
CA GLY A 786 15.73 9.72 -14.45
C GLY A 786 14.31 10.23 -14.30
N GLU A 787 14.02 11.34 -14.99
CA GLU A 787 12.68 11.91 -15.09
C GLU A 787 12.05 11.52 -16.42
N PHE A 788 10.79 11.03 -16.36
CA PHE A 788 10.05 10.58 -17.53
C PHE A 788 8.69 11.24 -17.59
N VAL A 789 8.26 11.60 -18.78
CA VAL A 789 6.89 12.05 -19.02
C VAL A 789 6.00 10.82 -19.19
N VAL A 790 5.02 10.68 -18.31
CA VAL A 790 4.02 9.59 -18.33
C VAL A 790 2.70 10.16 -18.83
N VAL A 791 2.06 9.41 -19.71
CA VAL A 791 0.75 9.75 -20.27
C VAL A 791 -0.26 8.72 -19.84
N ASN A 792 -1.48 9.15 -19.52
CA ASN A 792 -2.58 8.24 -19.28
C ASN A 792 -2.81 7.38 -20.55
N LYS A 793 -2.60 6.06 -20.42
CA LYS A 793 -2.66 5.09 -21.51
C LYS A 793 -4.05 5.05 -22.18
N HIS A 794 -5.11 5.21 -21.39
CA HIS A 794 -6.50 5.19 -21.89
C HIS A 794 -6.80 6.45 -22.72
N LEU A 795 -6.43 7.64 -22.23
CA LEU A 795 -6.56 8.89 -22.97
C LEU A 795 -5.77 8.85 -24.28
N HIS A 796 -4.51 8.38 -24.21
CA HIS A 796 -3.68 8.26 -25.40
C HIS A 796 -4.34 7.37 -26.44
N LYS A 797 -4.83 6.17 -26.05
CA LYS A 797 -5.48 5.22 -26.93
C LYS A 797 -6.72 5.86 -27.59
N GLU A 798 -7.62 6.40 -26.78
CA GLU A 798 -8.88 6.97 -27.27
C GLU A 798 -8.66 8.18 -28.20
N LEU A 799 -7.76 9.10 -27.86
CA LEU A 799 -7.46 10.24 -28.72
C LEU A 799 -6.72 9.83 -30.01
N SER A 800 -5.92 8.76 -29.97
CA SER A 800 -5.28 8.21 -31.17
C SER A 800 -6.29 7.57 -32.10
N GLU A 801 -7.25 6.81 -31.58
CA GLU A 801 -8.36 6.22 -32.36
C GLU A 801 -9.23 7.29 -32.99
N LEU A 802 -9.43 8.43 -32.37
CA LEU A 802 -10.17 9.58 -32.89
C LEU A 802 -9.33 10.50 -33.81
N GLY A 803 -8.02 10.21 -33.99
CA GLY A 803 -7.10 11.09 -34.73
C GLY A 803 -6.80 12.43 -34.04
N LEU A 804 -7.10 12.54 -32.75
CA LEU A 804 -6.94 13.77 -31.95
C LEU A 804 -5.65 13.79 -31.11
N TRP A 805 -4.81 12.74 -31.12
CA TRP A 805 -3.51 12.73 -30.44
C TRP A 805 -2.45 13.49 -31.26
N ILE A 806 -2.70 14.76 -31.52
CA ILE A 806 -1.84 15.65 -32.31
C ILE A 806 -0.97 16.54 -31.41
N PRO A 807 0.15 17.05 -31.91
CA PRO A 807 1.10 17.87 -31.11
C PRO A 807 0.44 19.08 -30.45
N GLU A 808 -0.54 19.70 -31.09
CA GLU A 808 -1.26 20.87 -30.59
C GLU A 808 -2.07 20.51 -29.33
N ILE A 809 -2.81 19.41 -29.35
CA ILE A 809 -3.57 18.91 -28.19
C ILE A 809 -2.62 18.49 -27.07
N GLN A 810 -1.54 17.77 -27.38
CA GLN A 810 -0.52 17.40 -26.37
C GLN A 810 0.08 18.64 -25.69
N LYS A 811 0.46 19.67 -26.44
CA LYS A 811 0.96 20.94 -25.90
C LYS A 811 -0.07 21.62 -25.02
N GLN A 812 -1.34 21.60 -25.41
CA GLN A 812 -2.41 22.20 -24.60
C GLN A 812 -2.61 21.44 -23.28
N ILE A 813 -2.64 20.11 -23.30
CA ILE A 813 -2.72 19.29 -22.07
C ILE A 813 -1.55 19.61 -21.12
N ILE A 814 -0.31 19.73 -21.65
CA ILE A 814 0.85 20.07 -20.84
C ILE A 814 0.73 21.50 -20.28
N LYS A 815 0.30 22.47 -21.09
CA LYS A 815 0.06 23.85 -20.67
C LYS A 815 -1.00 23.93 -19.56
N ASP A 816 -2.05 23.12 -19.66
CA ASP A 816 -3.14 23.02 -18.70
C ASP A 816 -2.81 22.05 -17.54
N ARG A 817 -1.52 21.79 -17.30
CA ARG A 817 -1.01 20.95 -16.18
C ARG A 817 -1.60 19.55 -16.15
N GLY A 818 -1.78 18.95 -17.32
CA GLY A 818 -2.33 17.61 -17.46
C GLY A 818 -3.86 17.53 -17.42
N SER A 819 -4.56 18.65 -17.52
CA SER A 819 -6.01 18.73 -17.66
C SER A 819 -6.43 18.73 -19.13
N VAL A 820 -7.60 18.15 -19.42
CA VAL A 820 -8.26 18.21 -20.73
C VAL A 820 -9.48 19.12 -20.75
N GLN A 821 -9.84 19.73 -19.61
CA GLN A 821 -11.10 20.45 -19.44
C GLN A 821 -11.23 21.72 -20.30
N ASN A 822 -10.12 22.40 -20.60
CA ASN A 822 -10.11 23.64 -21.37
C ASN A 822 -9.95 23.43 -22.89
N ILE A 823 -9.83 22.19 -23.34
CA ILE A 823 -9.62 21.83 -24.75
C ILE A 823 -11.00 21.62 -25.42
N LYS A 824 -11.50 22.67 -26.03
CA LYS A 824 -12.85 22.68 -26.63
C LYS A 824 -13.00 21.77 -27.87
N GLU A 825 -11.89 21.45 -28.52
CA GLU A 825 -11.79 20.52 -29.63
C GLU A 825 -12.09 19.07 -29.19
N LEU A 826 -11.96 18.77 -27.90
CA LEU A 826 -12.32 17.48 -27.36
C LEU A 826 -13.82 17.42 -27.03
N PRO A 827 -14.53 16.34 -27.42
CA PRO A 827 -15.92 16.11 -27.03
C PRO A 827 -16.11 16.21 -25.50
N LEU A 828 -17.30 16.70 -25.07
CA LEU A 828 -17.63 16.83 -23.64
C LEU A 828 -17.48 15.50 -22.90
N ARG A 829 -17.92 14.39 -23.51
CA ARG A 829 -17.77 13.04 -22.95
C ARG A 829 -16.31 12.71 -22.59
N ILE A 830 -15.34 13.05 -23.46
CA ILE A 830 -13.92 12.83 -23.18
C ILE A 830 -13.46 13.73 -22.03
N ARG A 831 -13.86 14.99 -22.03
CA ARG A 831 -13.53 15.91 -20.94
C ARG A 831 -14.07 15.43 -19.60
N ASP A 832 -15.30 14.93 -19.53
CA ASP A 832 -15.90 14.38 -18.32
C ASP A 832 -15.18 13.11 -17.85
N LYS A 833 -14.87 12.21 -18.76
CA LYS A 833 -14.20 10.94 -18.46
C LYS A 833 -12.79 11.11 -17.92
N TYR A 834 -12.04 12.08 -18.44
CA TYR A 834 -10.64 12.32 -18.06
C TYR A 834 -10.45 13.49 -17.08
N ARG A 835 -11.43 13.74 -16.18
CA ARG A 835 -11.26 14.67 -15.07
C ARG A 835 -10.13 14.20 -14.16
N THR A 836 -9.25 15.13 -13.82
CA THR A 836 -8.14 14.87 -12.87
C THR A 836 -8.66 14.81 -11.43
N ALA A 837 -7.84 14.26 -10.53
CA ALA A 837 -8.15 14.23 -9.09
C ALA A 837 -8.39 15.63 -8.49
N PHE A 838 -7.82 16.67 -9.08
CA PHE A 838 -8.07 18.06 -8.69
C PHE A 838 -9.44 18.59 -9.15
N GLU A 839 -9.98 18.04 -10.21
CA GLU A 839 -11.21 18.49 -10.88
C GLU A 839 -12.45 17.71 -10.44
N VAL A 840 -12.31 16.44 -10.08
CA VAL A 840 -13.42 15.65 -9.51
C VAL A 840 -13.88 16.29 -8.20
N SER A 841 -15.19 16.44 -8.02
CA SER A 841 -15.80 17.00 -6.81
C SER A 841 -15.42 16.20 -5.55
N LYS A 842 -15.01 16.89 -4.49
CA LYS A 842 -14.67 16.23 -3.23
C LYS A 842 -15.90 15.56 -2.60
N LYS A 843 -17.09 16.09 -2.86
CA LYS A 843 -18.36 15.49 -2.46
C LYS A 843 -18.59 14.15 -3.15
N THR A 844 -18.28 14.03 -4.45
CA THR A 844 -18.35 12.78 -5.20
C THR A 844 -17.46 11.71 -4.58
N ILE A 845 -16.20 12.03 -4.30
CA ILE A 845 -15.26 11.11 -3.64
C ILE A 845 -15.77 10.67 -2.27
N GLN A 846 -16.35 11.60 -1.48
CA GLN A 846 -16.92 11.27 -0.16
C GLN A 846 -18.13 10.35 -0.27
N ILE A 847 -19.02 10.58 -1.22
CA ILE A 847 -20.21 9.73 -1.41
C ILE A 847 -19.79 8.34 -1.83
N LEU A 848 -18.86 8.20 -2.80
CA LEU A 848 -18.36 6.90 -3.23
C LEU A 848 -17.69 6.14 -2.06
N ALA A 849 -16.90 6.83 -1.22
CA ALA A 849 -16.30 6.23 -0.03
C ALA A 849 -17.35 5.80 1.02
N ALA A 850 -18.38 6.61 1.24
CA ALA A 850 -19.46 6.30 2.18
C ALA A 850 -20.29 5.09 1.73
N GLU A 851 -20.52 4.95 0.42
CA GLU A 851 -21.27 3.83 -0.15
C GLU A 851 -20.52 2.50 -0.14
N GLN A 852 -19.19 2.53 -0.11
CA GLN A 852 -18.39 1.33 0.16
C GLN A 852 -18.39 0.96 1.65
N GLY A 853 -18.63 1.92 2.54
CA GLY A 853 -18.50 1.79 3.99
C GLY A 853 -19.23 0.58 4.59
N PRO A 854 -20.47 0.25 4.19
CA PRO A 854 -21.20 -0.95 4.63
C PRO A 854 -20.46 -2.27 4.38
N HIS A 855 -19.51 -2.29 3.46
CA HIS A 855 -18.73 -3.46 3.06
C HIS A 855 -17.22 -3.30 3.28
N ILE A 856 -16.83 -2.34 4.16
CA ILE A 856 -15.45 -2.13 4.61
C ILE A 856 -15.45 -2.06 6.13
N ASP A 857 -15.05 -3.14 6.78
CA ASP A 857 -15.01 -3.23 8.24
C ASP A 857 -13.88 -2.41 8.86
N GLN A 858 -12.79 -2.19 8.16
CA GLN A 858 -11.76 -1.20 8.51
C GLN A 858 -12.06 0.19 7.91
N SER A 859 -11.17 0.83 7.16
CA SER A 859 -11.39 2.15 6.60
C SER A 859 -10.75 2.35 5.21
N ASN A 860 -10.76 3.59 4.72
CA ASN A 860 -10.14 4.02 3.46
C ASN A 860 -9.05 5.06 3.72
N SER A 861 -7.89 4.95 3.06
CA SER A 861 -6.88 6.01 3.01
C SER A 861 -7.31 7.11 2.05
N GLN A 862 -8.20 8.00 2.49
CA GLN A 862 -8.85 8.98 1.63
C GLN A 862 -8.01 10.24 1.46
N ASN A 863 -7.40 10.45 0.28
CA ASN A 863 -6.74 11.70 -0.08
C ASN A 863 -7.72 12.74 -0.65
N TYR A 864 -7.43 14.03 -0.42
CA TYR A 864 -8.11 15.13 -1.10
C TYR A 864 -7.12 15.97 -1.90
N PHE A 865 -7.40 16.13 -3.19
CA PHE A 865 -6.61 16.93 -4.12
C PHE A 865 -7.30 18.28 -4.32
N ILE A 866 -6.75 19.35 -3.72
CA ILE A 866 -7.33 20.69 -3.75
C ILE A 866 -6.24 21.66 -4.17
N ALA A 867 -6.34 22.23 -5.36
CA ALA A 867 -5.32 23.12 -5.92
C ALA A 867 -5.07 24.34 -5.00
N GLN A 868 -6.14 25.00 -4.57
CA GLN A 868 -6.09 26.17 -3.69
C GLN A 868 -7.02 25.96 -2.48
N PRO A 869 -6.55 25.32 -1.40
CA PRO A 869 -7.36 25.06 -0.23
C PRO A 869 -7.61 26.35 0.57
N THR A 870 -8.88 26.77 0.66
CA THR A 870 -9.34 27.82 1.56
C THR A 870 -9.93 27.22 2.83
N ASN A 871 -10.01 27.99 3.92
CA ASN A 871 -10.65 27.54 5.16
C ASN A 871 -12.09 27.06 4.90
N LYS A 872 -12.85 27.77 4.07
CA LYS A 872 -14.23 27.40 3.71
C LYS A 872 -14.33 26.06 3.00
N ILE A 873 -13.45 25.82 2.01
CA ILE A 873 -13.42 24.56 1.26
C ILE A 873 -13.09 23.40 2.20
N LEU A 874 -12.03 23.53 3.00
CA LEU A 874 -11.61 22.49 3.93
C LEU A 874 -12.65 22.19 5.00
N THR A 875 -13.25 23.23 5.57
CA THR A 875 -14.35 23.08 6.54
C THR A 875 -15.52 22.30 5.94
N ASN A 876 -15.92 22.61 4.70
CA ASN A 876 -17.00 21.90 4.02
C ASN A 876 -16.62 20.43 3.74
N VAL A 877 -15.36 20.17 3.37
CA VAL A 877 -14.87 18.80 3.17
C VAL A 877 -14.95 18.00 4.46
N HIS A 878 -14.47 18.54 5.58
CA HIS A 878 -14.49 17.82 6.86
C HIS A 878 -15.90 17.60 7.39
N ILE A 879 -16.77 18.62 7.34
CA ILE A 879 -18.17 18.48 7.75
C ILE A 879 -18.90 17.48 6.84
N GLY A 880 -18.65 17.51 5.53
CA GLY A 880 -19.23 16.57 4.58
C GLY A 880 -18.86 15.13 4.88
N ALA A 881 -17.57 14.87 5.10
CA ALA A 881 -17.07 13.54 5.47
C ALA A 881 -17.67 13.04 6.80
N TRP A 882 -17.75 13.90 7.80
CA TRP A 882 -18.37 13.56 9.08
C TRP A 882 -19.88 13.28 8.94
N LYS A 883 -20.63 14.13 8.25
CA LYS A 883 -22.09 13.94 8.04
C LYS A 883 -22.40 12.65 7.27
N LEU A 884 -21.51 12.20 6.37
CA LEU A 884 -21.64 10.96 5.63
C LEU A 884 -21.22 9.71 6.44
N GLY A 885 -20.79 9.89 7.67
CA GLY A 885 -20.43 8.78 8.56
C GLY A 885 -19.10 8.11 8.24
N LEU A 886 -18.20 8.75 7.52
CA LEU A 886 -16.89 8.18 7.22
C LEU A 886 -16.08 7.94 8.50
N LYS A 887 -15.33 6.83 8.56
CA LYS A 887 -14.39 6.53 9.65
C LYS A 887 -13.14 7.40 9.51
N THR A 888 -12.53 7.43 8.33
CA THR A 888 -11.42 8.31 7.95
C THR A 888 -11.97 9.46 7.11
N GLY A 889 -11.88 10.66 7.61
CA GLY A 889 -12.31 11.87 6.92
C GLY A 889 -11.28 12.38 5.93
N MET A 890 -9.97 12.31 6.28
CA MET A 890 -8.89 12.73 5.39
C MET A 890 -7.58 12.05 5.80
N TYR A 891 -6.89 11.44 4.82
CA TYR A 891 -5.50 11.00 4.94
C TYR A 891 -4.56 12.17 4.66
N TYR A 892 -4.34 12.55 3.40
CA TYR A 892 -3.56 13.74 3.05
C TYR A 892 -4.38 14.80 2.33
N LEU A 893 -4.09 16.06 2.64
CA LEU A 893 -4.41 17.18 1.76
C LEU A 893 -3.27 17.33 0.74
N ARG A 894 -3.56 17.04 -0.53
CA ARG A 894 -2.66 17.20 -1.66
C ARG A 894 -2.95 18.54 -2.35
N ARG A 895 -1.97 19.43 -2.36
CA ARG A 895 -2.07 20.72 -3.07
C ARG A 895 -1.36 20.63 -4.42
N GLU A 896 -1.76 21.46 -5.35
CA GLU A 896 -0.93 21.71 -6.53
C GLU A 896 0.39 22.36 -6.13
N SER A 897 1.51 21.84 -6.64
CA SER A 897 2.81 22.45 -6.42
C SER A 897 2.87 23.82 -7.12
N ASN A 898 3.29 24.87 -6.40
CA ASN A 898 3.57 26.17 -7.01
C ASN A 898 4.82 26.15 -7.89
N GLN A 899 5.67 25.13 -7.79
CA GLN A 899 6.74 24.86 -8.74
C GLN A 899 6.08 24.30 -9.99
N GLN A 900 6.15 25.06 -11.08
CA GLN A 900 5.70 24.59 -12.40
C GLN A 900 6.37 23.24 -12.67
N PRO A 901 5.63 22.20 -13.12
CA PRO A 901 6.25 21.09 -13.82
C PRO A 901 7.09 21.72 -14.92
N VAL A 902 8.35 21.31 -15.01
CA VAL A 902 9.34 21.87 -15.92
C VAL A 902 8.65 22.26 -17.22
N GLN A 903 8.63 23.57 -17.53
CA GLN A 903 8.20 24.03 -18.84
C GLN A 903 9.22 23.44 -19.82
N PHE A 904 8.82 22.38 -20.52
CA PHE A 904 9.61 21.90 -21.62
C PHE A 904 9.68 23.02 -22.64
N THR A 905 10.84 23.63 -22.79
CA THR A 905 11.15 24.43 -23.96
C THR A 905 10.98 23.51 -25.16
N VAL A 906 10.06 23.85 -26.02
CA VAL A 906 9.65 23.05 -27.21
C VAL A 906 10.74 23.06 -28.31
N ASP A 907 11.89 23.65 -28.05
CA ASP A 907 13.04 23.65 -28.93
C ASP A 907 14.28 23.10 -28.20
N GLY A 908 14.81 22.05 -28.76
CA GLY A 908 15.95 21.22 -28.42
C GLY A 908 17.01 21.83 -27.50
N GLY A 909 17.10 21.26 -26.30
CA GLY A 909 18.22 21.49 -25.40
C GLY A 909 17.88 21.16 -23.95
N LEU A 910 18.32 20.00 -23.50
CA LEU A 910 18.35 19.62 -22.09
C LEU A 910 19.29 20.57 -21.32
N VAL A 911 18.72 21.41 -20.46
CA VAL A 911 19.48 22.08 -19.40
C VAL A 911 19.16 21.35 -18.09
N VAL A 912 20.13 20.60 -17.61
CA VAL A 912 20.13 20.00 -16.28
C VAL A 912 20.40 21.10 -15.26
N ASN A 913 19.45 21.38 -14.38
CA ASN A 913 19.67 22.26 -13.24
C ASN A 913 19.66 21.43 -11.94
N ASP A 914 20.83 21.32 -11.35
CA ASP A 914 21.17 20.50 -10.17
C ASP A 914 20.78 21.17 -8.83
N LYS A 915 19.65 21.81 -8.69
CA LYS A 915 19.21 22.35 -7.39
C LYS A 915 17.70 22.37 -7.23
N ILE A 916 17.09 21.24 -6.89
CA ILE A 916 15.83 21.23 -6.13
C ILE A 916 15.83 19.98 -5.25
N LYS A 917 16.07 20.16 -3.96
CA LYS A 917 15.85 19.15 -2.91
C LYS A 917 14.36 19.06 -2.59
N ALA A 918 13.87 17.84 -2.62
CA ALA A 918 12.80 17.23 -1.82
C ALA A 918 11.61 18.10 -1.36
N ALA A 919 10.44 17.90 -1.98
CA ALA A 919 9.16 18.04 -1.34
C ALA A 919 8.07 17.30 -2.14
N ASP A 920 8.22 16.01 -2.33
CA ASP A 920 7.12 15.11 -2.70
C ASP A 920 7.50 13.65 -2.43
N THR A 921 7.94 13.39 -1.20
CA THR A 921 7.98 12.03 -0.68
C THR A 921 6.59 11.72 -0.14
N GLY A 922 5.71 11.31 -1.02
CA GLY A 922 4.58 10.47 -0.62
C GLY A 922 5.15 9.34 0.23
N CYS A 923 4.45 8.94 1.29
CA CYS A 923 4.90 7.92 2.22
C CYS A 923 5.25 6.62 1.47
N VAL A 924 6.52 6.46 1.12
CA VAL A 924 7.05 5.22 0.51
C VAL A 924 6.96 4.06 1.52
N SER A 925 6.77 4.38 2.82
CA SER A 925 6.69 3.38 3.88
C SER A 925 5.38 2.60 3.94
N CYS A 926 4.30 3.11 3.33
CA CYS A 926 2.97 2.49 3.34
C CYS A 926 2.53 1.95 1.98
N SER A 927 3.45 1.70 1.07
CA SER A 927 3.08 1.02 -0.17
C SER A 927 2.68 -0.42 0.15
N ALA A 928 1.41 -0.63 0.37
CA ALA A 928 0.78 -1.93 0.39
C ALA A 928 0.55 -2.39 -1.04
#